data_df69d54a398b45b08e120320783f83c9
#
_entry.id   df69d54a398b45b08e120320783f83c9
#
_cell.length_a   1.000
_cell.length_b   1.000
_cell.length_c   1.000
_cell.angle_alpha   90.00
_cell.angle_beta   90.00
_cell.angle_gamma   90.00
#
_symmetry.space_group_name_H-M   'P 1'
#
loop_
_entity.id
_entity.type
_entity.pdbx_description
1 polymer ?
#
loop_
_entity_poly.entity_id
_entity_poly.type
_entity_poly.pdbx_seq_one_letter_code
_entity_poly.pdbx_strand_id
1 'polypeptide(L)'
;KLEYLGKKKLSNLPPRTAVVAFSTSDVYYYADFIRRQYGGAAVVLGALSPRARNAQVSMYQAGEVDHIVATDAIGLGLNMDLSHVAFASTYKFDGFNKRSLSPLELAQIAGRAGRFKNFGTFGETSDCKLLDGKIVNSIENHQFRPFNYLYWRNSNLDFSSLENLSKSLAVSSNSNLLMLSRRISDDEQSLNQLMQNSIIRHKAINRDSIQLLWDVCAIPDYRKNLDGTHVDLMAKVYLRLLDYGDLSTNWISKELKLLDSVVGSIDLLLSRLAHVRVWNYITNRSSWIKKSDSEVLKTLSKRTEEKLSDSLHVKLTESFVNKKATFIQKSLNSKNFNNTILDKKGSVYFGKNYIGQLAGFNINYDPISESVELKRKINFCRKILPSLINSKLKSFLSSKNDDIVLSNDGVVKWREESIAYLISGEKLLAPSFRLYGEDLLNDQTKKYIGERISSFIQKKIFSTFQPLIQLDNTKLKGVSRGVAFQLRQENGVLSCRKAKEELKALTSKDRKNLYSYGIKIGRENIWIPSLLVNRRTKIGWMLGHIYLNKKLQRFPKRLIIETDKDLKELWAFMGYQVVSNLAIKVEFIEKISFKLGYFSRKKIQFKNVSDVIKGIDLKPKMANVIIHSMGYKLISNGNKKISDYIKLVPKYYSTPEMRLECENDEEKFRIVNKANEYFSKKYNCIMV
;
A
#
# COMPACT_ATOMS: atom_id res chain seq x y z
N LYS A 1 -44.92 6.84 3.84
CA LYS A 1 -44.60 8.13 4.45
C LYS A 1 -43.09 8.39 4.25
N LEU A 2 -42.73 9.59 3.82
CA LEU A 2 -41.36 10.07 3.73
C LEU A 2 -41.01 10.84 5.01
N GLU A 3 -39.77 10.70 5.50
CA GLU A 3 -39.26 11.38 6.67
C GLU A 3 -37.88 11.99 6.38
N TYR A 4 -37.68 13.22 6.81
CA TYR A 4 -36.42 13.95 6.63
C TYR A 4 -35.44 13.63 7.76
N LEU A 5 -34.24 13.17 7.42
CA LEU A 5 -33.20 12.81 8.40
C LEU A 5 -32.04 13.81 8.47
N GLY A 6 -32.14 14.93 7.76
CA GLY A 6 -31.06 15.92 7.72
C GLY A 6 -29.78 15.44 7.04
N LYS A 7 -28.68 16.12 7.33
CA LYS A 7 -27.36 15.79 6.75
C LYS A 7 -26.76 14.51 7.30
N LYS A 8 -26.23 13.68 6.40
CA LYS A 8 -25.44 12.50 6.76
C LYS A 8 -24.08 12.49 6.07
N LYS A 9 -23.05 12.03 6.80
CA LYS A 9 -21.73 11.79 6.22
C LYS A 9 -21.81 10.60 5.26
N LEU A 10 -21.14 10.70 4.12
CA LEU A 10 -21.04 9.61 3.14
C LEU A 10 -20.49 8.30 3.75
N SER A 11 -19.66 8.40 4.80
CA SER A 11 -19.14 7.24 5.54
C SER A 11 -20.17 6.57 6.48
N ASN A 12 -21.35 7.17 6.68
CA ASN A 12 -22.36 6.70 7.63
C ASN A 12 -23.77 6.66 6.98
N LEU A 13 -23.81 6.28 5.70
CA LEU A 13 -25.06 6.09 5.00
C LEU A 13 -25.72 4.77 5.42
N PRO A 14 -27.05 4.74 5.60
CA PRO A 14 -27.76 3.50 5.86
C PRO A 14 -27.66 2.56 4.65
N PRO A 15 -27.80 1.24 4.84
CA PRO A 15 -27.90 0.32 3.72
C PRO A 15 -29.13 0.65 2.85
N ARG A 16 -29.10 0.24 1.59
CA ARG A 16 -30.15 0.50 0.60
C ARG A 16 -30.36 2.00 0.33
N THR A 17 -29.26 2.80 0.35
CA THR A 17 -29.28 4.23 0.04
C THR A 17 -29.01 4.51 -1.44
N ALA A 18 -29.75 5.46 -2.01
CA ALA A 18 -29.41 6.11 -3.27
C ALA A 18 -28.79 7.48 -3.01
N VAL A 19 -27.57 7.71 -3.52
CA VAL A 19 -26.94 9.04 -3.57
C VAL A 19 -27.23 9.67 -4.92
N VAL A 20 -27.81 10.88 -4.91
CA VAL A 20 -28.27 11.55 -6.13
C VAL A 20 -27.42 12.79 -6.40
N ALA A 21 -26.78 12.81 -7.57
CA ALA A 21 -25.99 13.91 -8.09
C ALA A 21 -26.44 14.29 -9.51
N PHE A 22 -26.06 15.47 -10.01
CA PHE A 22 -26.63 16.01 -11.25
C PHE A 22 -25.59 16.24 -12.36
N SER A 23 -24.36 15.77 -12.16
CA SER A 23 -23.34 15.66 -13.20
C SER A 23 -22.76 14.25 -13.25
N THR A 24 -22.28 13.84 -14.42
CA THR A 24 -21.60 12.54 -14.59
C THR A 24 -20.32 12.47 -13.73
N SER A 25 -19.57 13.56 -13.66
CA SER A 25 -18.36 13.66 -12.81
C SER A 25 -18.65 13.46 -11.34
N ASP A 26 -19.73 14.10 -10.83
CA ASP A 26 -20.13 13.92 -9.43
C ASP A 26 -20.60 12.49 -9.15
N VAL A 27 -21.37 11.89 -10.06
CA VAL A 27 -21.79 10.48 -9.94
C VAL A 27 -20.56 9.56 -9.85
N TYR A 28 -19.56 9.75 -10.68
CA TYR A 28 -18.33 8.95 -10.63
C TYR A 28 -17.55 9.17 -9.34
N TYR A 29 -17.45 10.42 -8.88
CA TYR A 29 -16.81 10.77 -7.61
C TYR A 29 -17.49 10.05 -6.43
N TYR A 30 -18.80 10.16 -6.31
CA TYR A 30 -19.54 9.52 -5.22
C TYR A 30 -19.55 7.99 -5.35
N ALA A 31 -19.59 7.45 -6.56
CA ALA A 31 -19.52 6.01 -6.78
C ALA A 31 -18.14 5.44 -6.39
N ASP A 32 -17.05 6.13 -6.71
CA ASP A 32 -15.70 5.74 -6.29
C ASP A 32 -15.54 5.86 -4.77
N PHE A 33 -16.04 6.93 -4.16
CA PHE A 33 -16.04 7.08 -2.70
C PHE A 33 -16.79 5.92 -2.02
N ILE A 34 -17.99 5.58 -2.50
CA ILE A 34 -18.80 4.47 -1.96
C ILE A 34 -18.10 3.13 -2.21
N ARG A 35 -17.48 2.93 -3.38
CA ARG A 35 -16.67 1.75 -3.67
C ARG A 35 -15.56 1.57 -2.62
N ARG A 36 -14.85 2.64 -2.30
CA ARG A 36 -13.79 2.63 -1.26
C ARG A 36 -14.35 2.36 0.13
N GLN A 37 -15.52 2.94 0.44
CA GLN A 37 -16.11 2.87 1.78
C GLN A 37 -16.97 1.62 2.02
N TYR A 38 -17.72 1.16 1.02
CA TYR A 38 -18.72 0.08 1.17
C TYR A 38 -18.51 -1.10 0.21
N GLY A 39 -17.44 -1.08 -0.59
CA GLY A 39 -17.08 -2.14 -1.52
C GLY A 39 -17.69 -1.96 -2.93
N GLY A 40 -18.72 -1.17 -3.10
CA GLY A 40 -19.28 -0.91 -4.43
C GLY A 40 -20.60 -0.17 -4.43
N ALA A 41 -20.88 0.46 -5.57
CA ALA A 41 -22.14 1.08 -5.86
C ALA A 41 -22.61 0.75 -7.29
N ALA A 42 -23.90 0.54 -7.48
CA ALA A 42 -24.51 0.56 -8.80
C ALA A 42 -24.55 2.01 -9.32
N VAL A 43 -24.35 2.21 -10.62
CA VAL A 43 -24.33 3.55 -11.22
C VAL A 43 -25.47 3.69 -12.23
N VAL A 44 -26.31 4.71 -12.04
CA VAL A 44 -27.43 5.00 -12.92
C VAL A 44 -27.37 6.42 -13.46
N LEU A 45 -27.08 6.55 -14.74
CA LEU A 45 -27.00 7.82 -15.46
C LEU A 45 -28.19 7.93 -16.46
N GLY A 46 -28.66 9.16 -16.70
CA GLY A 46 -29.66 9.44 -17.72
C GLY A 46 -29.22 9.00 -19.12
N ALA A 47 -27.92 9.07 -19.42
CA ALA A 47 -27.33 8.64 -20.69
C ALA A 47 -27.30 7.12 -20.90
N LEU A 48 -27.48 6.31 -19.84
CA LEU A 48 -27.49 4.84 -19.97
C LEU A 48 -28.67 4.37 -20.81
N SER A 49 -28.45 3.27 -21.58
CA SER A 49 -29.55 2.56 -22.21
C SER A 49 -30.50 1.93 -21.18
N PRO A 50 -31.76 1.69 -21.51
CA PRO A 50 -32.66 0.94 -20.63
C PRO A 50 -32.06 -0.41 -20.19
N ARG A 51 -31.39 -1.11 -21.11
CA ARG A 51 -30.72 -2.39 -20.85
C ARG A 51 -29.58 -2.26 -19.81
N ALA A 52 -28.65 -1.33 -20.01
CA ALA A 52 -27.55 -1.10 -19.08
C ALA A 52 -28.06 -0.59 -17.72
N ARG A 53 -29.06 0.28 -17.73
CA ARG A 53 -29.72 0.79 -16.51
C ARG A 53 -30.36 -0.33 -15.71
N ASN A 54 -31.17 -1.19 -16.36
CA ASN A 54 -31.81 -2.32 -15.71
C ASN A 54 -30.76 -3.33 -15.16
N ALA A 55 -29.66 -3.57 -15.87
CA ALA A 55 -28.59 -4.42 -15.38
C ALA A 55 -27.94 -3.87 -14.08
N GLN A 56 -27.68 -2.55 -14.00
CA GLN A 56 -27.19 -1.91 -12.77
C GLN A 56 -28.20 -2.02 -11.62
N VAL A 57 -29.50 -1.81 -11.91
CA VAL A 57 -30.58 -1.94 -10.92
C VAL A 57 -30.71 -3.39 -10.45
N SER A 58 -30.62 -4.37 -11.35
CA SER A 58 -30.70 -5.79 -11.01
C SER A 58 -29.55 -6.21 -10.08
N MET A 59 -28.34 -5.74 -10.34
CA MET A 59 -27.18 -5.94 -9.47
C MET A 59 -27.42 -5.39 -8.04
N TYR A 60 -28.02 -4.19 -7.94
CA TYR A 60 -28.41 -3.60 -6.67
C TYR A 60 -29.54 -4.40 -6.00
N GLN A 61 -30.58 -4.81 -6.73
CA GLN A 61 -31.69 -5.60 -6.18
C GLN A 61 -31.25 -6.98 -5.71
N ALA A 62 -30.37 -7.65 -6.46
CA ALA A 62 -29.74 -8.91 -6.06
C ALA A 62 -28.87 -8.76 -4.80
N GLY A 63 -28.68 -7.50 -4.34
CA GLY A 63 -27.89 -7.19 -3.18
C GLY A 63 -26.39 -7.42 -3.42
N GLU A 64 -25.89 -7.45 -4.64
CA GLU A 64 -24.45 -7.48 -4.91
C GLU A 64 -23.76 -6.22 -4.37
N VAL A 65 -24.48 -5.08 -4.40
CA VAL A 65 -24.11 -3.81 -3.78
C VAL A 65 -25.25 -3.27 -2.94
N ASP A 66 -24.93 -2.54 -1.85
CA ASP A 66 -25.92 -1.98 -0.93
C ASP A 66 -26.30 -0.52 -1.26
N HIS A 67 -25.56 0.12 -2.15
CA HIS A 67 -25.74 1.51 -2.51
C HIS A 67 -25.87 1.70 -4.02
N ILE A 68 -26.59 2.76 -4.41
CA ILE A 68 -26.69 3.20 -5.79
C ILE A 68 -26.30 4.68 -5.88
N VAL A 69 -25.59 5.07 -6.91
CA VAL A 69 -25.33 6.48 -7.22
C VAL A 69 -25.99 6.80 -8.54
N ALA A 70 -26.82 7.82 -8.56
CA ALA A 70 -27.66 8.10 -9.73
C ALA A 70 -27.77 9.60 -10.02
N THR A 71 -28.18 9.90 -11.26
CA THR A 71 -28.74 11.22 -11.61
C THR A 71 -30.24 11.24 -11.29
N ASP A 72 -30.91 12.35 -11.60
CA ASP A 72 -32.38 12.47 -11.54
C ASP A 72 -33.14 11.39 -12.35
N ALA A 73 -32.42 10.67 -13.22
CA ALA A 73 -32.98 9.49 -13.91
C ALA A 73 -33.53 8.42 -12.95
N ILE A 74 -33.11 8.40 -11.70
CA ILE A 74 -33.66 7.51 -10.67
C ILE A 74 -35.12 7.84 -10.37
N GLY A 75 -35.53 9.10 -10.53
CA GLY A 75 -36.89 9.58 -10.29
C GLY A 75 -37.96 9.02 -11.27
N LEU A 76 -37.53 8.46 -12.41
CA LEU A 76 -38.46 8.03 -13.48
C LEU A 76 -38.20 6.58 -13.92
N GLY A 77 -39.26 5.79 -14.00
CA GLY A 77 -39.26 4.50 -14.70
C GLY A 77 -38.49 3.34 -14.09
N LEU A 78 -37.87 3.51 -12.89
CA LEU A 78 -37.10 2.45 -12.24
C LEU A 78 -37.87 1.90 -11.02
N ASN A 79 -37.91 0.57 -10.96
CA ASN A 79 -38.46 -0.15 -9.81
C ASN A 79 -37.33 -0.62 -8.90
N MET A 80 -37.14 0.04 -7.76
CA MET A 80 -36.06 -0.26 -6.81
C MET A 80 -36.59 -0.20 -5.37
N ASP A 81 -36.01 -1.03 -4.52
CA ASP A 81 -36.27 -1.01 -3.09
C ASP A 81 -35.19 -0.16 -2.40
N LEU A 82 -35.54 1.10 -2.12
CA LEU A 82 -34.68 2.08 -1.47
C LEU A 82 -35.20 2.41 -0.08
N SER A 83 -34.34 2.42 0.92
CA SER A 83 -34.64 2.87 2.29
C SER A 83 -34.41 4.36 2.46
N HIS A 84 -33.37 4.90 1.79
CA HIS A 84 -32.95 6.29 1.94
C HIS A 84 -32.52 6.91 0.61
N VAL A 85 -32.82 8.19 0.44
CA VAL A 85 -32.32 9.02 -0.66
C VAL A 85 -31.49 10.16 -0.08
N ALA A 86 -30.22 10.23 -0.47
CA ALA A 86 -29.27 11.27 -0.07
C ALA A 86 -28.96 12.19 -1.25
N PHE A 87 -29.32 13.47 -1.15
CA PHE A 87 -28.99 14.47 -2.17
C PHE A 87 -27.54 14.91 -1.99
N ALA A 88 -26.72 14.69 -3.02
CA ALA A 88 -25.36 15.20 -3.09
C ALA A 88 -25.31 16.67 -3.57
N SER A 89 -26.31 17.10 -4.30
CA SER A 89 -26.54 18.48 -4.71
C SER A 89 -28.05 18.74 -4.84
N THR A 90 -28.44 20.00 -4.65
CA THR A 90 -29.81 20.48 -4.92
C THR A 90 -29.88 21.38 -6.16
N TYR A 91 -28.79 21.43 -6.93
CA TYR A 91 -28.69 22.20 -8.16
C TYR A 91 -28.44 21.28 -9.34
N LYS A 92 -29.08 21.59 -10.46
CA LYS A 92 -28.83 20.93 -11.74
C LYS A 92 -28.60 21.91 -12.87
N PHE A 93 -27.86 21.49 -13.88
CA PHE A 93 -27.80 22.18 -15.16
C PHE A 93 -28.93 21.70 -16.05
N ASP A 94 -29.76 22.60 -16.52
CA ASP A 94 -30.98 22.27 -17.30
C ASP A 94 -30.79 22.34 -18.83
N GLY A 95 -29.54 22.42 -19.26
CA GLY A 95 -29.13 22.62 -20.65
C GLY A 95 -28.72 24.06 -20.96
N PHE A 96 -29.10 25.04 -20.14
CA PHE A 96 -28.84 26.46 -20.33
C PHE A 96 -28.23 27.10 -19.08
N ASN A 97 -28.86 26.87 -17.93
CA ASN A 97 -28.47 27.50 -16.67
C ASN A 97 -28.37 26.49 -15.53
N LYS A 98 -27.49 26.77 -14.58
CA LYS A 98 -27.46 26.07 -13.30
C LYS A 98 -28.57 26.63 -12.41
N ARG A 99 -29.57 25.80 -12.07
CA ARG A 99 -30.69 26.19 -11.21
C ARG A 99 -30.90 25.23 -10.05
N SER A 100 -31.57 25.70 -9.03
CA SER A 100 -32.06 24.85 -7.94
C SER A 100 -33.19 23.94 -8.43
N LEU A 101 -33.27 22.75 -7.84
CA LEU A 101 -34.40 21.84 -8.03
C LEU A 101 -35.64 22.40 -7.36
N SER A 102 -36.76 22.26 -8.02
CA SER A 102 -38.06 22.57 -7.44
C SER A 102 -38.46 21.56 -6.35
N PRO A 103 -39.32 21.94 -5.39
CA PRO A 103 -39.82 21.00 -4.38
C PRO A 103 -40.45 19.74 -5.00
N LEU A 104 -41.10 19.86 -6.15
CA LEU A 104 -41.71 18.74 -6.87
C LEU A 104 -40.63 17.78 -7.44
N GLU A 105 -39.56 18.31 -8.04
CA GLU A 105 -38.44 17.49 -8.54
C GLU A 105 -37.74 16.74 -7.39
N LEU A 106 -37.51 17.43 -6.26
CA LEU A 106 -36.96 16.80 -5.06
C LEU A 106 -37.86 15.71 -4.51
N ALA A 107 -39.18 15.98 -4.44
CA ALA A 107 -40.17 15.01 -3.99
C ALA A 107 -40.25 13.77 -4.91
N GLN A 108 -40.15 13.97 -6.23
CA GLN A 108 -40.16 12.89 -7.21
C GLN A 108 -38.97 11.94 -7.04
N ILE A 109 -37.79 12.51 -6.67
CA ILE A 109 -36.57 11.74 -6.41
C ILE A 109 -36.67 11.10 -5.01
N ALA A 110 -36.98 11.88 -3.96
CA ALA A 110 -37.10 11.40 -2.58
C ALA A 110 -38.18 10.30 -2.46
N GLY A 111 -39.30 10.41 -3.22
CA GLY A 111 -40.39 9.45 -3.27
C GLY A 111 -40.00 8.07 -3.83
N ARG A 112 -38.72 7.88 -4.21
CA ARG A 112 -38.20 6.55 -4.52
C ARG A 112 -37.78 5.78 -3.27
N ALA A 113 -37.59 6.47 -2.14
CA ALA A 113 -37.40 5.84 -0.84
C ALA A 113 -38.74 5.43 -0.25
N GLY A 114 -38.80 4.21 0.27
CA GLY A 114 -40.01 3.66 0.91
C GLY A 114 -41.09 3.29 -0.07
N ARG A 115 -41.33 2.01 -0.25
CA ARG A 115 -42.41 1.51 -1.11
C ARG A 115 -43.44 0.73 -0.31
N PHE A 116 -44.70 0.86 -0.73
CA PHE A 116 -45.86 0.19 -0.15
C PHE A 116 -46.03 0.48 1.36
N LYS A 117 -45.67 -0.47 2.22
CA LYS A 117 -45.82 -0.37 3.68
C LYS A 117 -44.55 0.14 4.37
N ASN A 118 -43.44 0.29 3.65
CA ASN A 118 -42.15 0.69 4.26
C ASN A 118 -42.03 2.21 4.28
N PHE A 119 -41.58 2.75 5.42
CA PHE A 119 -41.20 4.16 5.56
C PHE A 119 -39.94 4.43 4.77
N GLY A 120 -39.94 5.49 3.98
CA GLY A 120 -38.74 5.99 3.28
C GLY A 120 -38.20 7.22 3.97
N THR A 121 -36.88 7.39 3.86
CA THR A 121 -36.20 8.55 4.42
C THR A 121 -35.42 9.30 3.35
N PHE A 122 -35.24 10.61 3.55
CA PHE A 122 -34.40 11.43 2.67
C PHE A 122 -33.62 12.46 3.46
N GLY A 123 -32.57 13.01 2.84
CA GLY A 123 -31.72 14.02 3.41
C GLY A 123 -30.61 14.41 2.47
N GLU A 124 -29.64 15.16 2.96
CA GLU A 124 -28.49 15.59 2.19
C GLU A 124 -27.20 14.86 2.63
N THR A 125 -26.23 14.83 1.73
CA THR A 125 -24.83 14.51 2.11
C THR A 125 -24.21 15.69 2.86
N SER A 126 -23.14 15.44 3.61
CA SER A 126 -22.44 16.50 4.38
C SER A 126 -22.00 17.69 3.52
N ASP A 127 -21.70 17.46 2.25
CA ASP A 127 -21.18 18.47 1.33
C ASP A 127 -22.29 19.29 0.66
N CYS A 128 -23.54 18.82 0.74
CA CYS A 128 -24.70 19.51 0.16
C CYS A 128 -25.22 20.61 1.10
N LYS A 129 -25.78 21.67 0.52
CA LYS A 129 -26.48 22.71 1.28
C LYS A 129 -27.75 22.12 1.91
N LEU A 130 -28.07 22.52 3.15
CA LEU A 130 -29.32 22.13 3.82
C LEU A 130 -30.55 22.55 3.02
N LEU A 131 -31.53 21.66 2.95
CA LEU A 131 -32.85 22.01 2.42
C LEU A 131 -33.57 22.99 3.35
N ASP A 132 -34.28 23.92 2.76
CA ASP A 132 -35.17 24.85 3.51
C ASP A 132 -36.28 24.04 4.18
N GLY A 133 -36.61 24.37 5.42
CA GLY A 133 -37.72 23.73 6.16
C GLY A 133 -39.05 23.78 5.44
N LYS A 134 -39.31 24.82 4.63
CA LYS A 134 -40.53 24.91 3.77
C LYS A 134 -40.52 23.85 2.67
N ILE A 135 -39.34 23.56 2.08
CA ILE A 135 -39.21 22.51 1.06
C ILE A 135 -39.39 21.12 1.69
N VAL A 136 -38.74 20.91 2.85
CA VAL A 136 -38.89 19.66 3.62
C VAL A 136 -40.37 19.40 3.92
N ASN A 137 -41.06 20.37 4.50
CA ASN A 137 -42.47 20.26 4.83
C ASN A 137 -43.37 19.97 3.59
N SER A 138 -43.03 20.62 2.45
CA SER A 138 -43.73 20.38 1.18
C SER A 138 -43.57 18.93 0.68
N ILE A 139 -42.37 18.33 0.87
CA ILE A 139 -42.08 16.96 0.45
C ILE A 139 -42.76 15.96 1.39
N GLU A 140 -42.65 16.13 2.71
CA GLU A 140 -43.20 15.21 3.73
C GLU A 140 -44.74 15.18 3.70
N ASN A 141 -45.38 16.35 3.51
CA ASN A 141 -46.83 16.49 3.47
C ASN A 141 -47.44 16.45 2.06
N HIS A 142 -46.58 16.27 1.04
CA HIS A 142 -46.99 16.20 -0.37
C HIS A 142 -47.81 17.44 -0.82
N GLN A 143 -47.37 18.64 -0.37
CA GLN A 143 -48.04 19.92 -0.66
C GLN A 143 -47.17 20.72 -1.64
N PHE A 144 -47.63 20.83 -2.88
CA PHE A 144 -46.91 21.55 -3.94
C PHE A 144 -47.80 22.67 -4.51
N ARG A 145 -47.15 23.72 -5.01
CA ARG A 145 -47.85 24.79 -5.69
C ARG A 145 -48.49 24.26 -6.98
N PRO A 146 -49.76 24.60 -7.23
CA PRO A 146 -50.39 24.21 -8.47
C PRO A 146 -49.73 24.90 -9.67
N PHE A 147 -49.82 24.27 -10.84
CA PHE A 147 -49.43 24.88 -12.10
C PHE A 147 -50.51 25.88 -12.53
N ASN A 148 -50.07 27.11 -12.84
CA ASN A 148 -50.99 28.18 -13.29
C ASN A 148 -51.15 28.17 -14.80
N TYR A 149 -50.24 27.54 -15.55
CA TYR A 149 -50.26 27.47 -17.01
C TYR A 149 -49.54 26.21 -17.49
N LEU A 150 -49.85 25.81 -18.73
CA LEU A 150 -49.18 24.73 -19.45
C LEU A 150 -48.40 25.32 -20.61
N TYR A 151 -47.25 24.71 -20.91
CA TYR A 151 -46.53 25.06 -22.13
C TYR A 151 -47.22 24.49 -23.34
N TRP A 152 -47.34 25.34 -24.37
CA TRP A 152 -48.01 25.02 -25.62
C TRP A 152 -47.07 25.26 -26.79
N ARG A 153 -47.27 24.50 -27.87
CA ARG A 153 -46.57 24.64 -29.11
C ARG A 153 -47.55 24.44 -30.26
N ASN A 154 -47.46 25.31 -31.29
CA ASN A 154 -48.31 25.20 -32.46
C ASN A 154 -48.04 23.92 -33.22
N SER A 155 -49.03 23.11 -33.49
CA SER A 155 -48.97 21.91 -34.33
C SER A 155 -49.42 22.16 -35.78
N ASN A 156 -50.13 23.27 -36.03
CA ASN A 156 -50.55 23.65 -37.36
C ASN A 156 -49.46 24.49 -38.05
N LEU A 157 -48.52 23.80 -38.69
CA LEU A 157 -47.31 24.42 -39.27
C LEU A 157 -47.54 24.71 -40.76
N ASP A 158 -47.01 25.87 -41.20
CA ASP A 158 -47.06 26.31 -42.58
C ASP A 158 -45.76 25.99 -43.33
N PHE A 159 -45.77 25.03 -44.21
CA PHE A 159 -44.65 24.57 -45.04
C PHE A 159 -44.53 25.25 -46.40
N SER A 160 -45.18 26.40 -46.60
CA SER A 160 -45.12 27.14 -47.88
C SER A 160 -43.75 27.81 -48.12
N SER A 161 -43.08 28.22 -47.06
CA SER A 161 -41.68 28.75 -47.12
C SER A 161 -40.98 28.50 -45.76
N LEU A 162 -39.65 28.56 -45.74
CA LEU A 162 -38.87 28.43 -44.49
C LEU A 162 -39.22 29.53 -43.48
N GLU A 163 -39.44 30.73 -43.98
CA GLU A 163 -39.81 31.88 -43.18
C GLU A 163 -41.22 31.69 -42.57
N ASN A 164 -42.18 31.15 -43.34
CA ASN A 164 -43.53 30.89 -42.84
C ASN A 164 -43.54 29.74 -41.84
N LEU A 165 -42.71 28.73 -42.05
CA LEU A 165 -42.54 27.66 -41.06
C LEU A 165 -42.04 28.24 -39.71
N SER A 166 -41.02 29.07 -39.73
CA SER A 166 -40.49 29.72 -38.51
C SER A 166 -41.55 30.60 -37.85
N LYS A 167 -42.31 31.39 -38.62
CA LYS A 167 -43.40 32.21 -38.09
C LYS A 167 -44.50 31.36 -37.46
N SER A 168 -44.88 30.25 -38.10
CA SER A 168 -45.92 29.37 -37.57
C SER A 168 -45.54 28.67 -36.27
N LEU A 169 -44.24 28.41 -36.05
CA LEU A 169 -43.73 27.88 -34.79
C LEU A 169 -43.84 28.92 -33.66
N ALA A 170 -43.74 30.21 -33.96
CA ALA A 170 -43.79 31.29 -32.97
C ALA A 170 -45.24 31.76 -32.64
N VAL A 171 -46.26 31.17 -33.25
CA VAL A 171 -47.66 31.55 -32.96
C VAL A 171 -48.03 31.16 -31.54
N SER A 172 -48.60 32.10 -30.76
CA SER A 172 -49.10 31.86 -29.40
C SER A 172 -50.52 31.32 -29.39
N SER A 173 -50.90 30.63 -28.31
CA SER A 173 -52.27 30.19 -28.11
C SER A 173 -53.19 31.34 -27.72
N ASN A 174 -54.45 31.27 -28.09
CA ASN A 174 -55.52 32.20 -27.66
C ASN A 174 -55.97 31.93 -26.20
N SER A 175 -55.55 30.88 -25.57
CA SER A 175 -55.91 30.55 -24.19
C SER A 175 -54.92 31.08 -23.17
N ASN A 176 -55.41 31.78 -22.14
CA ASN A 176 -54.61 32.26 -21.02
C ASN A 176 -53.95 31.17 -20.18
N LEU A 177 -54.41 29.92 -20.29
CA LEU A 177 -53.84 28.75 -19.61
C LEU A 177 -52.67 28.12 -20.37
N LEU A 178 -52.49 28.50 -21.65
CA LEU A 178 -51.45 27.95 -22.54
C LEU A 178 -50.43 29.03 -22.86
N MET A 179 -49.19 28.83 -22.38
CA MET A 179 -48.08 29.72 -22.68
C MET A 179 -47.19 29.15 -23.75
N LEU A 180 -46.81 29.95 -24.72
CA LEU A 180 -45.71 29.56 -25.64
C LEU A 180 -44.45 29.33 -24.85
N SER A 181 -43.78 28.20 -25.10
CA SER A 181 -42.47 27.94 -24.48
C SER A 181 -41.46 29.02 -24.90
N ARG A 182 -40.86 29.67 -23.91
CA ARG A 182 -39.78 30.65 -24.16
C ARG A 182 -38.47 29.91 -24.55
N ARG A 183 -38.41 28.61 -24.40
CA ARG A 183 -37.27 27.80 -24.76
C ARG A 183 -37.43 27.31 -26.18
N ILE A 184 -36.45 27.67 -27.02
CA ILE A 184 -36.30 27.11 -28.36
C ILE A 184 -36.08 25.60 -28.21
N SER A 185 -36.89 24.80 -28.83
CA SER A 185 -36.76 23.33 -28.80
C SER A 185 -35.61 22.87 -29.69
N ASP A 186 -35.06 21.67 -29.42
CA ASP A 186 -33.92 21.12 -30.13
C ASP A 186 -34.11 21.05 -31.64
N ASP A 187 -35.33 20.70 -32.11
CA ASP A 187 -35.72 20.68 -33.52
C ASP A 187 -35.76 22.07 -34.17
N GLU A 188 -36.29 23.07 -33.48
CA GLU A 188 -36.32 24.46 -33.94
C GLU A 188 -34.92 25.06 -33.97
N GLN A 189 -34.08 24.75 -32.97
CA GLN A 189 -32.69 25.14 -32.97
C GLN A 189 -31.94 24.51 -34.13
N SER A 190 -32.16 23.24 -34.42
CA SER A 190 -31.58 22.52 -35.54
C SER A 190 -32.04 23.12 -36.89
N LEU A 191 -33.31 23.47 -37.01
CA LEU A 191 -33.85 24.17 -38.19
C LEU A 191 -33.12 25.48 -38.41
N ASN A 192 -32.98 26.32 -37.39
CA ASN A 192 -32.29 27.59 -37.46
C ASN A 192 -30.83 27.46 -37.89
N GLN A 193 -30.12 26.43 -37.43
CA GLN A 193 -28.76 26.15 -37.84
C GLN A 193 -28.69 25.62 -39.29
N LEU A 194 -29.59 24.73 -39.68
CA LEU A 194 -29.60 24.19 -41.05
C LEU A 194 -29.98 25.26 -42.09
N MET A 195 -30.85 26.22 -41.75
CA MET A 195 -31.19 27.35 -42.61
C MET A 195 -30.02 28.30 -42.88
N GLN A 196 -28.95 28.26 -42.08
CA GLN A 196 -27.73 29.05 -42.36
C GLN A 196 -26.90 28.39 -43.45
N ASN A 197 -27.09 27.10 -43.76
CA ASN A 197 -26.43 26.42 -44.86
C ASN A 197 -27.06 26.80 -46.20
N SER A 198 -26.26 27.47 -47.05
CA SER A 198 -26.72 27.97 -48.36
C SER A 198 -27.26 26.85 -49.29
N ILE A 199 -26.63 25.66 -49.28
CA ILE A 199 -27.02 24.51 -50.09
C ILE A 199 -28.41 24.03 -49.66
N ILE A 200 -28.68 23.91 -48.35
CA ILE A 200 -29.97 23.47 -47.84
C ILE A 200 -31.04 24.49 -48.13
N ARG A 201 -30.72 25.78 -47.93
CA ARG A 201 -31.67 26.87 -48.23
C ARG A 201 -32.11 26.92 -49.69
N HIS A 202 -31.14 26.70 -50.63
CA HIS A 202 -31.43 26.63 -52.05
C HIS A 202 -32.23 25.40 -52.46
N LYS A 203 -32.16 24.30 -51.73
CA LYS A 203 -32.89 23.06 -52.06
C LYS A 203 -34.27 22.98 -51.38
N ALA A 204 -34.45 23.67 -50.26
CA ALA A 204 -35.73 23.69 -49.50
C ALA A 204 -36.68 24.76 -50.03
N ILE A 205 -37.22 24.54 -51.25
CA ILE A 205 -38.06 25.51 -52.00
C ILE A 205 -39.52 25.08 -51.98
N ASN A 206 -39.78 23.79 -52.14
CA ASN A 206 -41.14 23.26 -52.24
C ASN A 206 -41.65 22.79 -50.90
N ARG A 207 -42.99 22.75 -50.76
CA ARG A 207 -43.64 22.28 -49.54
C ARG A 207 -43.11 20.92 -49.05
N ASP A 208 -42.93 19.96 -49.92
CA ASP A 208 -42.46 18.62 -49.57
C ASP A 208 -41.01 18.62 -49.07
N SER A 209 -40.13 19.45 -49.69
CA SER A 209 -38.73 19.59 -49.28
C SER A 209 -38.59 20.30 -47.93
N ILE A 210 -39.47 21.28 -47.66
CA ILE A 210 -39.48 21.99 -46.34
C ILE A 210 -40.04 21.06 -45.25
N GLN A 211 -41.09 20.29 -45.55
CA GLN A 211 -41.60 19.30 -44.64
C GLN A 211 -40.60 18.21 -44.32
N LEU A 212 -39.89 17.70 -45.34
CA LEU A 212 -38.80 16.74 -45.14
C LEU A 212 -37.68 17.33 -44.30
N LEU A 213 -37.30 18.60 -44.49
CA LEU A 213 -36.30 19.28 -43.65
C LEU A 213 -36.74 19.33 -42.19
N TRP A 214 -38.04 19.66 -41.95
CA TRP A 214 -38.60 19.65 -40.60
C TRP A 214 -38.61 18.26 -39.96
N ASP A 215 -38.94 17.23 -40.71
CA ASP A 215 -38.91 15.83 -40.25
C ASP A 215 -37.47 15.40 -39.88
N VAL A 216 -36.46 15.89 -40.61
CA VAL A 216 -35.07 15.63 -40.31
C VAL A 216 -34.62 16.42 -39.07
N CYS A 217 -35.09 17.68 -38.86
CA CYS A 217 -34.82 18.43 -37.66
C CYS A 217 -35.37 17.76 -36.40
N ALA A 218 -36.39 16.90 -36.51
CA ALA A 218 -36.93 16.11 -35.40
C ALA A 218 -36.03 14.91 -34.98
N ILE A 219 -34.89 14.67 -35.62
CA ILE A 219 -33.91 13.68 -35.18
C ILE A 219 -33.34 14.11 -33.83
N PRO A 220 -33.49 13.33 -32.74
CA PRO A 220 -33.04 13.74 -31.42
C PRO A 220 -31.54 13.73 -31.27
N ASP A 221 -30.99 14.76 -30.67
CA ASP A 221 -29.57 14.80 -30.28
C ASP A 221 -29.34 14.14 -28.91
N TYR A 222 -29.02 12.85 -28.89
CA TYR A 222 -28.73 12.12 -27.65
C TYR A 222 -27.33 12.44 -27.08
N ARG A 223 -26.43 13.04 -27.86
CA ARG A 223 -25.08 13.40 -27.43
C ARG A 223 -25.03 14.73 -26.69
N LYS A 224 -25.91 15.67 -27.08
CA LYS A 224 -25.96 17.06 -26.60
C LYS A 224 -24.60 17.75 -26.68
N ASN A 225 -23.85 17.47 -27.74
CA ASN A 225 -22.57 18.11 -27.98
C ASN A 225 -22.78 19.43 -28.73
N LEU A 226 -22.08 20.46 -28.28
CA LEU A 226 -22.11 21.79 -28.92
C LEU A 226 -21.20 21.88 -30.17
N ASP A 227 -20.67 20.76 -30.63
CA ASP A 227 -19.64 20.69 -31.72
C ASP A 227 -20.20 20.76 -33.14
N GLY A 228 -21.49 20.93 -33.33
CA GLY A 228 -22.14 21.02 -34.64
C GLY A 228 -22.24 19.69 -35.39
N THR A 229 -21.63 18.61 -34.93
CA THR A 229 -21.60 17.30 -35.64
C THR A 229 -22.98 16.69 -35.84
N HIS A 230 -23.94 17.01 -34.97
CA HIS A 230 -25.33 16.57 -35.14
C HIS A 230 -26.02 17.27 -36.32
N VAL A 231 -25.79 18.59 -36.45
CA VAL A 231 -26.31 19.39 -37.57
C VAL A 231 -25.73 18.93 -38.88
N ASP A 232 -24.46 18.59 -38.92
CA ASP A 232 -23.79 18.03 -40.11
C ASP A 232 -24.38 16.68 -40.54
N LEU A 233 -24.73 15.84 -39.54
CA LEU A 233 -25.42 14.57 -39.79
C LEU A 233 -26.79 14.80 -40.40
N MET A 234 -27.59 15.71 -39.80
CA MET A 234 -28.89 16.06 -40.34
C MET A 234 -28.85 16.63 -41.74
N ALA A 235 -27.86 17.51 -42.02
CA ALA A 235 -27.62 18.03 -43.36
C ALA A 235 -27.36 16.91 -44.39
N LYS A 236 -26.50 15.94 -44.02
CA LYS A 236 -26.22 14.77 -44.87
C LYS A 236 -27.44 13.88 -45.06
N VAL A 237 -28.24 13.66 -44.04
CA VAL A 237 -29.49 12.88 -44.09
C VAL A 237 -30.49 13.58 -45.05
N TYR A 238 -30.73 14.89 -44.81
CA TYR A 238 -31.64 15.69 -45.62
C TYR A 238 -31.27 15.67 -47.11
N LEU A 239 -30.01 15.99 -47.47
CA LEU A 239 -29.54 16.03 -48.83
C LEU A 239 -29.71 14.67 -49.51
N ARG A 240 -29.36 13.57 -48.84
CA ARG A 240 -29.52 12.21 -49.39
C ARG A 240 -30.98 11.84 -49.66
N LEU A 241 -31.86 12.14 -48.70
CA LEU A 241 -33.29 11.89 -48.86
C LEU A 241 -33.87 12.73 -49.97
N LEU A 242 -33.44 13.96 -50.13
CA LEU A 242 -33.92 14.85 -51.20
C LEU A 242 -33.42 14.41 -52.58
N ASP A 243 -32.13 14.00 -52.65
CA ASP A 243 -31.49 13.64 -53.95
C ASP A 243 -31.84 12.21 -54.41
N TYR A 244 -32.03 11.26 -53.49
CA TYR A 244 -32.17 9.82 -53.84
C TYR A 244 -33.53 9.23 -53.38
N GLY A 245 -34.30 9.96 -52.57
CA GLY A 245 -35.57 9.50 -51.98
C GLY A 245 -35.44 8.52 -50.82
N ASP A 246 -34.28 7.86 -50.68
CA ASP A 246 -34.00 6.94 -49.59
C ASP A 246 -32.54 7.00 -49.15
N LEU A 247 -32.28 6.48 -47.92
CA LEU A 247 -30.92 6.35 -47.36
C LEU A 247 -30.33 5.00 -47.76
N SER A 248 -29.12 5.03 -48.35
CA SER A 248 -28.39 3.84 -48.77
C SER A 248 -28.05 2.93 -47.60
N THR A 249 -28.37 1.64 -47.71
CA THR A 249 -28.07 0.59 -46.75
C THR A 249 -26.54 0.49 -46.49
N ASN A 250 -25.73 0.64 -47.54
CA ASN A 250 -24.28 0.61 -47.42
C ASN A 250 -23.77 1.77 -46.58
N TRP A 251 -24.34 2.96 -46.71
CA TRP A 251 -23.93 4.12 -45.92
C TRP A 251 -24.26 3.92 -44.43
N ILE A 252 -25.51 3.56 -44.10
CA ILE A 252 -25.91 3.32 -42.72
C ILE A 252 -25.10 2.19 -42.09
N SER A 253 -24.89 1.08 -42.81
CA SER A 253 -24.10 -0.05 -42.32
C SER A 253 -22.64 0.31 -42.04
N LYS A 254 -22.05 1.20 -42.87
CA LYS A 254 -20.68 1.70 -42.66
C LYS A 254 -20.59 2.55 -41.40
N GLU A 255 -21.54 3.47 -41.17
CA GLU A 255 -21.59 4.30 -40.00
C GLU A 255 -21.78 3.46 -38.71
N LEU A 256 -22.69 2.49 -38.76
CA LEU A 256 -22.91 1.58 -37.62
C LEU A 256 -21.68 0.70 -37.31
N LYS A 257 -20.95 0.24 -38.31
CA LYS A 257 -19.68 -0.51 -38.14
C LYS A 257 -18.61 0.31 -37.45
N LEU A 258 -18.52 1.61 -37.73
CA LEU A 258 -17.56 2.52 -37.05
C LEU A 258 -17.88 2.65 -35.55
N LEU A 259 -19.15 2.50 -35.17
CA LEU A 259 -19.61 2.58 -33.81
C LEU A 259 -19.55 1.23 -33.04
N ASP A 260 -19.37 0.10 -33.73
CA ASP A 260 -19.43 -1.27 -33.15
C ASP A 260 -18.18 -1.66 -32.34
N SER A 261 -17.38 -0.72 -31.90
CA SER A 261 -16.21 -0.97 -31.08
C SER A 261 -16.53 -0.85 -29.60
N VAL A 262 -16.27 -1.91 -28.82
CA VAL A 262 -16.46 -1.96 -27.34
C VAL A 262 -15.21 -1.51 -26.58
N VAL A 263 -14.12 -1.17 -27.26
CA VAL A 263 -12.88 -0.71 -26.64
C VAL A 263 -12.95 0.79 -26.37
N GLY A 264 -12.57 1.21 -25.15
CA GLY A 264 -12.52 2.63 -24.78
C GLY A 264 -12.91 2.89 -23.31
N SER A 265 -12.92 4.16 -22.92
CA SER A 265 -13.41 4.61 -21.61
C SER A 265 -14.94 4.52 -21.50
N ILE A 266 -15.48 4.65 -20.29
CA ILE A 266 -16.93 4.71 -20.04
C ILE A 266 -17.55 5.85 -20.87
N ASP A 267 -16.92 7.03 -20.88
CA ASP A 267 -17.44 8.20 -21.60
C ASP A 267 -17.45 8.00 -23.12
N LEU A 268 -16.43 7.32 -23.65
CA LEU A 268 -16.39 6.97 -25.09
C LEU A 268 -17.52 5.98 -25.46
N LEU A 269 -17.77 4.99 -24.60
CA LEU A 269 -18.89 4.05 -24.82
C LEU A 269 -20.24 4.75 -24.72
N LEU A 270 -20.42 5.69 -23.77
CA LEU A 270 -21.64 6.51 -23.67
C LEU A 270 -21.85 7.36 -24.92
N SER A 271 -20.79 7.99 -25.45
CA SER A 271 -20.85 8.78 -26.69
C SER A 271 -21.22 7.92 -27.90
N ARG A 272 -20.61 6.73 -28.05
CA ARG A 272 -20.99 5.78 -29.12
C ARG A 272 -22.43 5.32 -28.96
N LEU A 273 -22.86 5.00 -27.76
CA LEU A 273 -24.24 4.56 -27.47
C LEU A 273 -25.26 5.66 -27.85
N ALA A 274 -24.98 6.91 -27.48
CA ALA A 274 -25.80 8.06 -27.88
C ALA A 274 -25.88 8.18 -29.41
N HIS A 275 -24.76 7.98 -30.10
CA HIS A 275 -24.72 8.04 -31.57
C HIS A 275 -25.50 6.88 -32.23
N VAL A 276 -25.37 5.66 -31.71
CA VAL A 276 -26.17 4.51 -32.19
C VAL A 276 -27.66 4.75 -32.02
N ARG A 277 -28.10 5.42 -30.96
CA ARG A 277 -29.51 5.81 -30.74
C ARG A 277 -30.03 6.76 -31.80
N VAL A 278 -29.21 7.68 -32.30
CA VAL A 278 -29.57 8.53 -33.44
C VAL A 278 -29.82 7.65 -34.67
N TRP A 279 -28.95 6.68 -34.92
CA TRP A 279 -29.16 5.72 -36.02
C TRP A 279 -30.39 4.82 -35.79
N ASN A 280 -30.69 4.40 -34.56
CA ASN A 280 -31.92 3.67 -34.23
C ASN A 280 -33.16 4.50 -34.57
N TYR A 281 -33.16 5.80 -34.29
CA TYR A 281 -34.24 6.69 -34.66
C TYR A 281 -34.41 6.76 -36.17
N ILE A 282 -33.29 6.97 -36.91
CA ILE A 282 -33.30 7.04 -38.39
C ILE A 282 -33.78 5.72 -39.00
N THR A 283 -33.26 4.58 -38.53
CA THR A 283 -33.61 3.25 -39.08
C THR A 283 -35.06 2.84 -38.80
N ASN A 284 -35.68 3.41 -37.78
CA ASN A 284 -37.12 3.19 -37.49
C ASN A 284 -38.08 4.03 -38.37
N ARG A 285 -37.57 5.03 -39.12
CA ARG A 285 -38.35 5.80 -40.07
C ARG A 285 -38.53 5.02 -41.36
N SER A 286 -39.62 4.32 -41.48
CA SER A 286 -39.88 3.45 -42.69
C SER A 286 -39.97 4.20 -44.01
N SER A 287 -40.27 5.51 -43.98
CA SER A 287 -40.29 6.37 -45.17
C SER A 287 -38.91 6.77 -45.69
N TRP A 288 -37.86 6.60 -44.88
CA TRP A 288 -36.49 7.02 -45.21
C TRP A 288 -35.61 5.87 -45.73
N ILE A 289 -36.08 4.65 -45.65
CA ILE A 289 -35.31 3.43 -45.97
C ILE A 289 -36.15 2.53 -46.88
N LYS A 290 -35.51 1.85 -47.82
CA LYS A 290 -36.19 0.84 -48.62
C LYS A 290 -36.81 -0.26 -47.76
N LYS A 291 -38.04 -0.63 -48.07
CA LYS A 291 -38.76 -1.68 -47.33
C LYS A 291 -37.99 -2.99 -47.21
N SER A 292 -37.24 -3.37 -48.29
CA SER A 292 -36.42 -4.57 -48.30
C SER A 292 -35.30 -4.59 -47.26
N ASP A 293 -34.78 -3.42 -46.89
CA ASP A 293 -33.55 -3.29 -46.10
C ASP A 293 -33.87 -2.83 -44.65
N SER A 294 -35.10 -2.36 -44.40
CA SER A 294 -35.49 -1.77 -43.14
C SER A 294 -35.26 -2.71 -41.96
N GLU A 295 -35.69 -3.98 -42.06
CA GLU A 295 -35.58 -4.95 -40.97
C GLU A 295 -34.09 -5.31 -40.65
N VAL A 296 -33.27 -5.40 -41.70
CA VAL A 296 -31.84 -5.69 -41.57
C VAL A 296 -31.14 -4.55 -40.81
N LEU A 297 -31.41 -3.29 -41.15
CA LEU A 297 -30.80 -2.12 -40.55
C LEU A 297 -31.30 -1.90 -39.11
N LYS A 298 -32.58 -2.12 -38.84
CA LYS A 298 -33.15 -2.08 -37.47
C LYS A 298 -32.46 -3.12 -36.58
N THR A 299 -32.33 -4.35 -37.10
CA THR A 299 -31.67 -5.43 -36.35
C THR A 299 -30.20 -5.12 -36.08
N LEU A 300 -29.49 -4.60 -37.08
CA LEU A 300 -28.09 -4.23 -36.95
C LEU A 300 -27.90 -3.11 -35.92
N SER A 301 -28.67 -2.02 -36.00
CA SER A 301 -28.55 -0.89 -35.07
C SER A 301 -28.89 -1.30 -33.62
N LYS A 302 -29.97 -2.11 -33.44
CA LYS A 302 -30.36 -2.65 -32.14
C LYS A 302 -29.26 -3.57 -31.55
N ARG A 303 -28.71 -4.48 -32.37
CA ARG A 303 -27.62 -5.37 -31.92
C ARG A 303 -26.37 -4.58 -31.50
N THR A 304 -26.00 -3.52 -32.21
CA THR A 304 -24.89 -2.65 -31.87
C THR A 304 -25.17 -1.92 -30.54
N GLU A 305 -26.41 -1.41 -30.34
CA GLU A 305 -26.79 -0.78 -29.08
C GLU A 305 -26.72 -1.77 -27.91
N GLU A 306 -27.20 -2.99 -28.06
CA GLU A 306 -27.16 -4.04 -27.04
C GLU A 306 -25.74 -4.40 -26.66
N LYS A 307 -24.87 -4.60 -27.66
CA LYS A 307 -23.45 -4.92 -27.44
C LYS A 307 -22.71 -3.83 -26.68
N LEU A 308 -22.90 -2.56 -27.07
CA LEU A 308 -22.33 -1.42 -26.35
C LEU A 308 -22.87 -1.28 -24.93
N SER A 309 -24.17 -1.53 -24.75
CA SER A 309 -24.85 -1.49 -23.43
C SER A 309 -24.31 -2.55 -22.48
N ASP A 310 -24.11 -3.78 -22.96
CA ASP A 310 -23.55 -4.87 -22.15
C ASP A 310 -22.07 -4.58 -21.77
N SER A 311 -21.29 -4.09 -22.71
CA SER A 311 -19.90 -3.69 -22.45
C SER A 311 -19.81 -2.52 -21.46
N LEU A 312 -20.71 -1.56 -21.56
CA LEU A 312 -20.80 -0.44 -20.63
C LEU A 312 -21.15 -0.89 -19.21
N HIS A 313 -22.12 -1.82 -19.08
CA HIS A 313 -22.45 -2.42 -17.77
C HIS A 313 -21.23 -3.12 -17.14
N VAL A 314 -20.49 -3.92 -17.92
CA VAL A 314 -19.27 -4.59 -17.43
C VAL A 314 -18.25 -3.56 -16.95
N LYS A 315 -17.98 -2.52 -17.74
CA LYS A 315 -17.00 -1.47 -17.37
C LYS A 315 -17.43 -0.66 -16.14
N LEU A 316 -18.68 -0.32 -16.02
CA LEU A 316 -19.21 0.34 -14.81
C LEU A 316 -19.03 -0.55 -13.58
N THR A 317 -19.30 -1.85 -13.73
CA THR A 317 -19.14 -2.81 -12.63
C THR A 317 -17.65 -2.96 -12.26
N GLU A 318 -16.74 -3.09 -13.22
CA GLU A 318 -15.30 -3.15 -12.97
C GLU A 318 -14.76 -1.89 -12.29
N SER A 319 -15.28 -0.72 -12.67
CA SER A 319 -14.82 0.56 -12.15
C SER A 319 -15.35 0.86 -10.74
N PHE A 320 -16.60 0.52 -10.45
CA PHE A 320 -17.30 0.97 -9.25
C PHE A 320 -17.72 -0.14 -8.29
N VAL A 321 -17.42 -1.41 -8.57
CA VAL A 321 -17.74 -2.55 -7.70
C VAL A 321 -16.51 -3.40 -7.43
N ASN A 322 -16.11 -3.48 -6.17
CA ASN A 322 -15.11 -4.42 -5.71
C ASN A 322 -15.80 -5.66 -5.12
N LYS A 323 -15.99 -6.69 -5.93
CA LYS A 323 -16.70 -7.92 -5.54
C LYS A 323 -16.14 -8.58 -4.28
N LYS A 324 -14.80 -8.54 -4.09
CA LYS A 324 -14.14 -9.09 -2.89
C LYS A 324 -14.49 -8.27 -1.64
N ALA A 325 -14.41 -6.94 -1.73
CA ALA A 325 -14.71 -6.04 -0.60
C ALA A 325 -16.18 -6.08 -0.20
N THR A 326 -17.08 -6.11 -1.17
CA THR A 326 -18.54 -6.21 -0.95
C THR A 326 -18.90 -7.51 -0.23
N PHE A 327 -18.27 -8.62 -0.64
CA PHE A 327 -18.45 -9.92 0.01
C PHE A 327 -17.99 -9.93 1.47
N ILE A 328 -16.82 -9.37 1.76
CA ILE A 328 -16.28 -9.24 3.12
C ILE A 328 -17.21 -8.39 3.99
N GLN A 329 -17.72 -7.28 3.47
CA GLN A 329 -18.65 -6.39 4.18
C GLN A 329 -19.92 -7.10 4.58
N LYS A 330 -20.53 -7.86 3.68
CA LYS A 330 -21.75 -8.66 3.96
C LYS A 330 -21.49 -9.73 5.01
N SER A 331 -20.35 -10.40 4.92
CA SER A 331 -19.92 -11.42 5.88
C SER A 331 -19.73 -10.84 7.28
N LEU A 332 -19.21 -9.62 7.40
CA LEU A 332 -19.08 -8.91 8.68
C LEU A 332 -20.44 -8.58 9.30
N ASN A 333 -21.43 -8.24 8.47
CA ASN A 333 -22.78 -7.87 8.92
C ASN A 333 -23.64 -9.07 9.32
N SER A 334 -23.44 -10.23 8.69
CA SER A 334 -24.24 -11.45 8.93
C SER A 334 -23.96 -12.16 10.25
N LYS A 335 -22.88 -11.83 11.00
CA LYS A 335 -22.41 -12.49 12.24
C LYS A 335 -22.25 -14.02 12.14
N ASN A 336 -22.43 -14.61 10.97
CA ASN A 336 -22.38 -16.06 10.76
C ASN A 336 -21.07 -16.44 10.04
N PHE A 337 -20.10 -16.95 10.79
CA PHE A 337 -18.77 -17.32 10.30
C PHE A 337 -18.61 -18.83 10.05
N ASN A 338 -19.69 -19.62 10.14
CA ASN A 338 -19.65 -21.09 10.05
C ASN A 338 -19.22 -21.60 8.67
N ASN A 339 -19.25 -20.77 7.64
CA ASN A 339 -18.84 -21.12 6.29
C ASN A 339 -17.33 -20.91 6.02
N THR A 340 -16.51 -20.81 7.08
CA THR A 340 -15.05 -20.70 6.92
C THR A 340 -14.44 -22.08 6.78
N ILE A 341 -13.73 -22.34 5.69
CA ILE A 341 -13.08 -23.61 5.38
C ILE A 341 -11.56 -23.38 5.34
N LEU A 342 -10.83 -24.22 6.05
CA LEU A 342 -9.36 -24.31 5.99
C LEU A 342 -8.98 -25.55 5.16
N ASP A 343 -8.29 -25.34 4.05
CA ASP A 343 -7.78 -26.40 3.19
C ASP A 343 -6.51 -27.03 3.81
N LYS A 344 -6.16 -28.25 3.38
CA LYS A 344 -4.95 -28.99 3.80
C LYS A 344 -3.64 -28.22 3.55
N LYS A 345 -3.65 -27.28 2.59
CA LYS A 345 -2.51 -26.41 2.26
C LYS A 345 -2.47 -25.11 3.09
N GLY A 346 -3.38 -24.94 4.05
CA GLY A 346 -3.47 -23.72 4.86
C GLY A 346 -4.22 -22.57 4.18
N SER A 347 -4.87 -22.79 3.03
CA SER A 347 -5.68 -21.76 2.38
C SER A 347 -7.01 -21.59 3.10
N VAL A 348 -7.33 -20.35 3.45
CA VAL A 348 -8.56 -19.95 4.14
C VAL A 348 -9.58 -19.47 3.12
N TYR A 349 -10.74 -20.12 3.10
CA TYR A 349 -11.87 -19.75 2.27
C TYR A 349 -13.07 -19.38 3.15
N PHE A 350 -13.85 -18.41 2.70
CA PHE A 350 -15.17 -18.13 3.25
C PHE A 350 -16.20 -18.33 2.14
N GLY A 351 -17.01 -19.40 2.24
CA GLY A 351 -17.80 -19.90 1.12
C GLY A 351 -16.89 -20.31 -0.04
N LYS A 352 -17.10 -19.68 -1.23
CA LYS A 352 -16.28 -19.92 -2.44
C LYS A 352 -15.11 -18.94 -2.59
N ASN A 353 -14.98 -17.95 -1.71
CA ASN A 353 -13.99 -16.87 -1.89
C ASN A 353 -12.73 -17.11 -1.05
N TYR A 354 -11.59 -17.05 -1.71
CA TYR A 354 -10.27 -17.09 -1.07
C TYR A 354 -10.02 -15.81 -0.26
N ILE A 355 -9.67 -15.96 1.02
CA ILE A 355 -9.38 -14.87 1.95
C ILE A 355 -7.88 -14.65 2.10
N GLY A 356 -7.12 -15.74 2.24
CA GLY A 356 -5.69 -15.72 2.47
C GLY A 356 -5.15 -17.09 2.85
N GLN A 357 -3.88 -17.14 3.22
CA GLN A 357 -3.20 -18.36 3.65
C GLN A 357 -2.84 -18.26 5.13
N LEU A 358 -3.24 -19.25 5.92
CA LEU A 358 -2.86 -19.37 7.33
C LEU A 358 -1.40 -19.85 7.42
N ALA A 359 -0.52 -19.00 7.94
CA ALA A 359 0.87 -19.31 8.19
C ALA A 359 1.19 -19.00 9.67
N GLY A 360 1.57 -20.03 10.44
CA GLY A 360 1.69 -19.87 11.89
C GLY A 360 0.35 -19.51 12.53
N PHE A 361 0.30 -18.36 13.17
CA PHE A 361 -0.89 -17.75 13.78
C PHE A 361 -1.38 -16.52 13.03
N ASN A 362 -0.91 -16.31 11.81
CA ASN A 362 -1.24 -15.18 10.95
C ASN A 362 -1.97 -15.65 9.69
N ILE A 363 -2.86 -14.80 9.17
CA ILE A 363 -3.44 -14.99 7.85
C ILE A 363 -2.74 -14.02 6.89
N ASN A 364 -1.96 -14.57 5.98
CA ASN A 364 -1.36 -13.81 4.88
C ASN A 364 -2.43 -13.60 3.80
N TYR A 365 -2.73 -12.36 3.47
CA TYR A 365 -3.68 -11.96 2.44
C TYR A 365 -2.99 -11.16 1.35
N ASP A 366 -3.58 -11.14 0.16
CA ASP A 366 -3.02 -10.40 -0.97
C ASP A 366 -2.86 -8.91 -0.63
N PRO A 367 -1.73 -8.29 -1.01
CA PRO A 367 -1.51 -6.87 -0.76
C PRO A 367 -2.59 -6.03 -1.46
N ILE A 368 -3.21 -5.12 -0.72
CA ILE A 368 -4.28 -4.24 -1.18
C ILE A 368 -3.75 -2.81 -1.14
N SER A 369 -4.01 -2.08 -2.19
CA SER A 369 -3.57 -0.70 -2.35
C SER A 369 -4.31 0.32 -1.46
N GLU A 370 -5.49 -0.01 -0.93
CA GLU A 370 -6.34 0.94 -0.20
C GLU A 370 -6.41 0.66 1.31
N SER A 371 -6.12 1.69 2.13
CA SER A 371 -6.05 1.58 3.60
C SER A 371 -7.37 1.17 4.28
N VAL A 372 -8.51 1.54 3.70
CA VAL A 372 -9.85 1.24 4.25
C VAL A 372 -10.22 -0.22 4.05
N GLU A 373 -9.91 -0.77 2.87
CA GLU A 373 -10.16 -2.17 2.54
C GLU A 373 -9.28 -3.09 3.38
N LEU A 374 -8.03 -2.69 3.63
CA LEU A 374 -7.11 -3.40 4.50
C LEU A 374 -7.65 -3.50 5.94
N LYS A 375 -8.16 -2.40 6.51
CA LYS A 375 -8.78 -2.40 7.85
C LYS A 375 -9.97 -3.37 7.96
N ARG A 376 -10.79 -3.47 6.92
CA ARG A 376 -11.93 -4.41 6.88
C ARG A 376 -11.50 -5.86 6.82
N LYS A 377 -10.50 -6.19 5.98
CA LYS A 377 -9.92 -7.54 5.94
C LYS A 377 -9.32 -7.93 7.27
N ILE A 378 -8.57 -7.04 7.91
CA ILE A 378 -8.00 -7.26 9.24
C ILE A 378 -9.10 -7.56 10.25
N ASN A 379 -10.18 -6.75 10.29
CA ASN A 379 -11.31 -6.99 11.19
C ASN A 379 -12.05 -8.31 10.91
N PHE A 380 -12.18 -8.69 9.66
CA PHE A 380 -12.76 -9.98 9.28
C PHE A 380 -11.85 -11.14 9.72
N CYS A 381 -10.56 -11.07 9.40
CA CYS A 381 -9.58 -12.07 9.82
C CYS A 381 -9.51 -12.20 11.35
N ARG A 382 -9.57 -11.09 12.09
CA ARG A 382 -9.61 -11.08 13.57
C ARG A 382 -10.80 -11.84 14.14
N LYS A 383 -11.96 -11.79 13.49
CA LYS A 383 -13.17 -12.49 13.94
C LYS A 383 -13.13 -13.99 13.65
N ILE A 384 -12.57 -14.41 12.52
CA ILE A 384 -12.52 -15.83 12.13
C ILE A 384 -11.31 -16.60 12.68
N LEU A 385 -10.19 -15.90 12.90
CA LEU A 385 -8.93 -16.52 13.30
C LEU A 385 -9.04 -17.39 14.56
N PRO A 386 -9.71 -16.98 15.65
CA PRO A 386 -9.82 -17.80 16.85
C PRO A 386 -10.42 -19.19 16.61
N SER A 387 -11.42 -19.29 15.74
CA SER A 387 -12.01 -20.58 15.38
C SER A 387 -11.09 -21.48 14.58
N LEU A 388 -10.25 -20.89 13.72
CA LEU A 388 -9.32 -21.62 12.85
C LEU A 388 -8.09 -22.13 13.60
N ILE A 389 -7.61 -21.38 14.61
CA ILE A 389 -6.33 -21.69 15.28
C ILE A 389 -6.46 -22.47 16.58
N ASN A 390 -7.65 -22.72 17.13
CA ASN A 390 -7.82 -23.35 18.43
C ASN A 390 -7.10 -24.71 18.54
N SER A 391 -7.22 -25.58 17.53
CA SER A 391 -6.52 -26.87 17.48
C SER A 391 -5.00 -26.69 17.34
N LYS A 392 -4.59 -25.74 16.51
CA LYS A 392 -3.19 -25.41 16.24
C LYS A 392 -2.52 -24.80 17.48
N LEU A 393 -3.23 -23.95 18.22
CA LEU A 393 -2.77 -23.36 19.49
C LEU A 393 -2.51 -24.46 20.52
N LYS A 394 -3.46 -25.38 20.73
CA LYS A 394 -3.27 -26.53 21.64
C LYS A 394 -2.04 -27.35 21.26
N SER A 395 -1.87 -27.66 19.98
CA SER A 395 -0.70 -28.40 19.47
C SER A 395 0.62 -27.63 19.68
N PHE A 396 0.63 -26.30 19.52
CA PHE A 396 1.79 -25.47 19.79
C PHE A 396 2.18 -25.44 21.27
N LEU A 397 1.22 -25.26 22.16
CA LEU A 397 1.47 -25.21 23.62
C LEU A 397 2.00 -26.54 24.16
N SER A 398 1.56 -27.69 23.59
CA SER A 398 2.04 -29.04 23.95
C SER A 398 3.30 -29.46 23.21
N SER A 399 3.79 -28.68 22.23
CA SER A 399 4.95 -29.05 21.40
C SER A 399 6.26 -29.02 22.20
N LYS A 400 7.22 -29.89 21.82
CA LYS A 400 8.57 -29.92 22.39
C LYS A 400 9.35 -28.66 21.97
N ASN A 401 10.42 -28.34 22.72
CA ASN A 401 11.28 -27.21 22.35
C ASN A 401 12.04 -27.44 21.04
N ASP A 402 12.24 -28.68 20.64
CA ASP A 402 12.93 -29.04 19.40
C ASP A 402 12.07 -28.77 18.16
N ASP A 403 10.74 -28.68 18.31
CA ASP A 403 9.81 -28.27 17.25
C ASP A 403 9.87 -26.75 16.97
N ILE A 404 10.53 -25.99 17.85
CA ILE A 404 10.68 -24.54 17.72
C ILE A 404 12.13 -24.21 17.40
N VAL A 405 12.35 -23.46 16.33
CA VAL A 405 13.69 -23.11 15.84
C VAL A 405 13.85 -21.60 15.78
N LEU A 406 14.95 -21.11 16.33
CA LEU A 406 15.41 -19.74 16.12
C LEU A 406 16.35 -19.71 14.92
N SER A 407 15.94 -19.08 13.84
CA SER A 407 16.74 -18.96 12.63
C SER A 407 17.81 -17.85 12.76
N ASN A 408 18.81 -17.88 11.85
CA ASN A 408 19.93 -16.93 11.89
C ASN A 408 19.54 -15.48 11.57
N ASP A 409 18.35 -15.25 11.08
CA ASP A 409 17.75 -13.94 10.77
C ASP A 409 16.88 -13.37 11.90
N GLY A 410 16.80 -14.08 13.02
CA GLY A 410 16.02 -13.65 14.19
C GLY A 410 14.54 -14.05 14.14
N VAL A 411 14.14 -14.88 13.17
CA VAL A 411 12.76 -15.39 13.08
C VAL A 411 12.61 -16.66 13.91
N VAL A 412 11.57 -16.71 14.72
CA VAL A 412 11.15 -17.90 15.47
C VAL A 412 10.16 -18.68 14.62
N LYS A 413 10.51 -19.92 14.30
CA LYS A 413 9.70 -20.84 13.49
C LYS A 413 9.22 -22.00 14.34
N TRP A 414 8.00 -22.43 14.08
CA TRP A 414 7.42 -23.67 14.63
C TRP A 414 6.98 -24.57 13.47
N ARG A 415 7.57 -25.76 13.36
CA ARG A 415 7.31 -26.70 12.25
C ARG A 415 7.41 -26.01 10.88
N GLU A 416 8.49 -25.27 10.62
CA GLU A 416 8.78 -24.49 9.41
C GLU A 416 7.93 -23.22 9.22
N GLU A 417 6.88 -22.99 10.00
CA GLU A 417 6.07 -21.79 9.93
C GLU A 417 6.62 -20.66 10.81
N SER A 418 6.75 -19.47 10.27
CA SER A 418 7.19 -18.29 11.02
C SER A 418 6.11 -17.80 11.96
N ILE A 419 6.39 -17.74 13.28
CA ILE A 419 5.41 -17.35 14.32
C ILE A 419 5.76 -16.03 15.01
N ALA A 420 7.05 -15.69 15.09
CA ALA A 420 7.50 -14.45 15.71
C ALA A 420 8.87 -14.02 15.14
N TYR A 421 9.26 -12.79 15.41
CA TYR A 421 10.60 -12.29 15.14
C TYR A 421 11.13 -11.49 16.32
N LEU A 422 12.47 -11.56 16.54
CA LEU A 422 13.13 -10.85 17.60
C LEU A 422 13.22 -9.36 17.29
N ILE A 423 13.08 -8.55 18.33
CA ILE A 423 13.29 -7.10 18.31
C ILE A 423 14.23 -6.70 19.44
N SER A 424 14.72 -5.46 19.43
CA SER A 424 15.56 -4.92 20.50
C SER A 424 14.88 -5.04 21.86
N GLY A 425 15.62 -5.50 22.85
CA GLY A 425 15.19 -5.57 24.24
C GLY A 425 16.05 -4.68 25.13
N GLU A 426 15.88 -4.77 26.45
CA GLU A 426 16.63 -3.97 27.41
C GLU A 426 18.13 -4.30 27.46
N LYS A 427 18.50 -5.55 27.19
CA LYS A 427 19.87 -6.05 27.20
C LYS A 427 20.14 -6.92 25.97
N LEU A 428 21.39 -6.97 25.56
CA LEU A 428 21.82 -7.80 24.40
C LEU A 428 21.36 -9.26 24.49
N LEU A 429 21.43 -9.87 25.68
CA LEU A 429 21.03 -11.26 25.92
C LEU A 429 19.56 -11.40 26.40
N ALA A 430 18.78 -10.33 26.36
CA ALA A 430 17.36 -10.31 26.69
C ALA A 430 16.57 -9.60 25.56
N PRO A 431 16.57 -10.14 24.34
CA PRO A 431 15.81 -9.57 23.25
C PRO A 431 14.33 -9.69 23.53
N SER A 432 13.55 -8.71 23.07
CA SER A 432 12.10 -8.80 22.96
C SER A 432 11.71 -9.48 21.64
N PHE A 433 10.44 -9.75 21.44
CA PHE A 433 9.93 -10.34 20.21
C PHE A 433 8.56 -9.78 19.88
N ARG A 434 8.17 -9.87 18.61
CA ARG A 434 6.84 -9.52 18.13
C ARG A 434 6.26 -10.70 17.36
N LEU A 435 4.97 -10.96 17.56
CA LEU A 435 4.27 -12.04 16.87
C LEU A 435 3.90 -11.63 15.43
N TYR A 436 3.98 -12.57 14.49
CA TYR A 436 3.37 -12.37 13.18
C TYR A 436 1.85 -12.40 13.31
N GLY A 437 1.17 -11.39 12.74
CA GLY A 437 -0.29 -11.28 12.83
C GLY A 437 -0.81 -10.88 14.21
N GLU A 438 -0.01 -10.19 15.02
CA GLU A 438 -0.39 -9.72 16.35
C GLU A 438 -1.73 -8.96 16.35
N ASP A 439 -2.00 -8.18 15.31
CA ASP A 439 -3.24 -7.40 15.17
C ASP A 439 -4.49 -8.27 14.97
N LEU A 440 -4.33 -9.52 14.59
CA LEU A 440 -5.42 -10.48 14.34
C LEU A 440 -5.75 -11.32 15.58
N LEU A 441 -4.84 -11.41 16.55
CA LEU A 441 -4.98 -12.25 17.75
C LEU A 441 -5.70 -11.51 18.87
N ASN A 442 -6.50 -12.24 19.66
CA ASN A 442 -7.04 -11.73 20.90
C ASN A 442 -5.97 -11.72 22.03
N ASP A 443 -6.15 -10.91 23.06
CA ASP A 443 -5.14 -10.70 24.08
C ASP A 443 -4.80 -11.97 24.87
N GLN A 444 -5.77 -12.84 25.10
CA GLN A 444 -5.56 -14.11 25.80
C GLN A 444 -4.68 -15.07 24.96
N THR A 445 -4.93 -15.16 23.66
CA THR A 445 -4.11 -15.98 22.75
C THR A 445 -2.70 -15.43 22.63
N LYS A 446 -2.54 -14.08 22.52
CA LYS A 446 -1.23 -13.42 22.51
C LYS A 446 -0.42 -13.78 23.76
N LYS A 447 -1.05 -13.75 24.93
CA LYS A 447 -0.42 -14.06 26.20
C LYS A 447 0.13 -15.50 26.19
N TYR A 448 -0.70 -16.48 25.86
CA TYR A 448 -0.27 -17.91 25.82
C TYR A 448 0.87 -18.17 24.85
N ILE A 449 0.75 -17.66 23.61
CA ILE A 449 1.81 -17.80 22.62
C ILE A 449 3.07 -17.07 23.07
N GLY A 450 2.92 -15.87 23.61
CA GLY A 450 4.02 -15.03 24.10
C GLY A 450 4.80 -15.68 25.23
N GLU A 451 4.14 -16.21 26.25
CA GLU A 451 4.76 -16.94 27.36
C GLU A 451 5.56 -18.15 26.88
N ARG A 452 5.00 -18.92 25.94
CA ARG A 452 5.67 -20.09 25.37
C ARG A 452 6.93 -19.72 24.57
N ILE A 453 6.85 -18.67 23.75
CA ILE A 453 7.98 -18.17 22.95
C ILE A 453 9.03 -17.55 23.88
N SER A 454 8.64 -16.76 24.87
CA SER A 454 9.55 -16.17 25.85
C SER A 454 10.36 -17.23 26.58
N SER A 455 9.70 -18.28 27.07
CA SER A 455 10.35 -19.42 27.73
C SER A 455 11.34 -20.12 26.77
N PHE A 456 10.97 -20.32 25.50
CA PHE A 456 11.86 -20.90 24.51
C PHE A 456 13.11 -20.03 24.24
N ILE A 457 12.90 -18.72 24.02
CA ILE A 457 13.99 -17.77 23.75
C ILE A 457 14.96 -17.74 24.92
N GLN A 458 14.44 -17.60 26.14
CA GLN A 458 15.27 -17.58 27.37
C GLN A 458 16.10 -18.86 27.51
N LYS A 459 15.48 -20.03 27.36
CA LYS A 459 16.21 -21.31 27.41
C LYS A 459 17.25 -21.42 26.32
N LYS A 460 16.95 -20.96 25.11
CA LYS A 460 17.88 -20.98 23.97
C LYS A 460 19.08 -20.09 24.20
N ILE A 461 18.87 -18.87 24.67
CA ILE A 461 19.94 -17.92 24.99
C ILE A 461 20.78 -18.43 26.15
N PHE A 462 20.13 -18.91 27.23
CA PHE A 462 20.83 -19.50 28.37
C PHE A 462 21.73 -20.65 27.94
N SER A 463 21.21 -21.65 27.20
CA SER A 463 22.02 -22.78 26.73
C SER A 463 23.14 -22.39 25.78
N THR A 464 22.91 -21.34 24.97
CA THR A 464 23.92 -20.86 24.00
C THR A 464 25.05 -20.10 24.69
N PHE A 465 24.74 -19.23 25.62
CA PHE A 465 25.70 -18.35 26.32
C PHE A 465 25.97 -18.77 27.77
N GLN A 466 25.68 -20.03 28.10
CA GLN A 466 25.90 -20.61 29.43
C GLN A 466 27.27 -20.24 30.03
N PRO A 467 28.39 -20.35 29.34
CA PRO A 467 29.72 -20.04 29.93
C PRO A 467 29.84 -18.58 30.35
N LEU A 468 29.12 -17.66 29.69
CA LEU A 468 29.13 -16.23 30.05
C LEU A 468 28.17 -15.96 31.22
N ILE A 469 26.99 -16.56 31.20
CA ILE A 469 25.96 -16.35 32.23
C ILE A 469 26.38 -17.01 33.54
N GLN A 470 27.08 -18.11 33.50
CA GLN A 470 27.60 -18.77 34.70
C GLN A 470 28.60 -17.93 35.48
N LEU A 471 29.24 -16.89 34.86
CA LEU A 471 30.12 -15.96 35.60
C LEU A 471 29.39 -15.14 36.66
N ASP A 472 28.07 -14.95 36.52
CA ASP A 472 27.25 -14.23 37.51
C ASP A 472 27.12 -15.04 38.83
N ASN A 473 27.20 -16.39 38.75
CA ASN A 473 27.02 -17.33 39.89
C ASN A 473 28.29 -18.11 40.26
N THR A 474 29.47 -17.52 40.06
CA THR A 474 30.74 -18.18 40.38
C THR A 474 31.03 -18.15 41.88
N LYS A 475 31.74 -19.20 42.38
CA LYS A 475 32.30 -19.24 43.73
C LYS A 475 33.65 -18.52 43.83
N LEU A 476 34.04 -17.73 42.83
CA LEU A 476 35.25 -16.95 42.82
C LEU A 476 35.21 -15.85 43.90
N LYS A 477 36.36 -15.59 44.56
CA LYS A 477 36.48 -14.58 45.62
C LYS A 477 37.61 -13.59 45.27
N GLY A 478 37.54 -12.41 45.88
CA GLY A 478 38.59 -11.39 45.70
C GLY A 478 38.81 -10.95 44.25
N VAL A 479 40.06 -10.80 43.84
CA VAL A 479 40.46 -10.31 42.51
C VAL A 479 39.97 -11.18 41.37
N SER A 480 39.92 -12.50 41.56
CA SER A 480 39.36 -13.42 40.53
C SER A 480 37.92 -13.13 40.22
N ARG A 481 37.09 -12.74 41.19
CA ARG A 481 35.71 -12.34 40.99
C ARG A 481 35.63 -11.01 40.22
N GLY A 482 36.51 -10.06 40.52
CA GLY A 482 36.62 -8.79 39.80
C GLY A 482 36.87 -8.99 38.28
N VAL A 483 37.89 -9.84 37.98
CA VAL A 483 38.19 -10.19 36.57
C VAL A 483 37.00 -10.88 35.89
N ALA A 484 36.32 -11.82 36.55
CA ALA A 484 35.16 -12.50 35.99
C ALA A 484 33.98 -11.54 35.75
N PHE A 485 33.76 -10.59 36.67
CA PHE A 485 32.75 -9.55 36.55
C PHE A 485 33.00 -8.61 35.37
N GLN A 486 34.26 -8.09 35.25
CA GLN A 486 34.64 -7.25 34.10
C GLN A 486 34.49 -8.02 32.78
N LEU A 487 34.92 -9.30 32.74
CA LEU A 487 34.78 -10.15 31.57
C LEU A 487 33.31 -10.35 31.17
N ARG A 488 32.45 -10.44 32.17
CA ARG A 488 31.00 -10.53 31.94
C ARG A 488 30.41 -9.24 31.38
N GLN A 489 30.82 -8.07 31.88
CA GLN A 489 30.44 -6.76 31.36
C GLN A 489 30.91 -6.55 29.92
N GLU A 490 32.13 -6.98 29.60
CA GLU A 490 32.72 -6.88 28.26
C GLU A 490 32.34 -8.05 27.34
N ASN A 491 31.22 -8.75 27.64
CA ASN A 491 30.63 -9.79 26.80
C ASN A 491 31.57 -10.95 26.44
N GLY A 492 32.50 -11.30 27.32
CA GLY A 492 33.36 -12.48 27.19
C GLY A 492 34.72 -12.23 26.55
N VAL A 493 35.08 -10.99 26.24
CA VAL A 493 36.42 -10.59 25.78
C VAL A 493 36.84 -9.29 26.49
N LEU A 494 37.86 -9.36 27.33
CA LEU A 494 38.37 -8.24 28.11
C LEU A 494 39.83 -7.98 27.75
N SER A 495 40.16 -6.73 27.42
CA SER A 495 41.58 -6.36 27.17
C SER A 495 42.38 -6.41 28.47
N CYS A 496 43.57 -7.04 28.43
CA CYS A 496 44.51 -7.06 29.55
C CYS A 496 44.94 -5.66 30.02
N ARG A 497 44.80 -4.66 29.17
CA ARG A 497 45.10 -3.27 29.53
C ARG A 497 44.05 -2.69 30.49
N LYS A 498 42.76 -3.08 30.30
CA LYS A 498 41.67 -2.66 31.20
C LYS A 498 41.73 -3.32 32.57
N ALA A 499 42.14 -4.59 32.62
CA ALA A 499 42.28 -5.40 33.85
C ALA A 499 43.70 -5.46 34.39
N LYS A 500 44.50 -4.43 34.15
CA LYS A 500 45.92 -4.46 34.43
C LYS A 500 46.27 -4.60 35.90
N GLU A 501 45.56 -3.91 36.75
CA GLU A 501 45.77 -3.92 38.21
C GLU A 501 45.38 -5.27 38.80
N GLU A 502 44.19 -5.77 38.37
CA GLU A 502 43.70 -7.07 38.77
C GLU A 502 44.66 -8.20 38.33
N LEU A 503 45.14 -8.15 37.09
CA LEU A 503 46.07 -9.15 36.57
C LEU A 503 47.38 -9.21 37.31
N LYS A 504 47.88 -8.06 37.85
CA LYS A 504 49.10 -8.00 38.69
C LYS A 504 48.84 -8.62 40.08
N ALA A 505 47.65 -8.45 40.63
CA ALA A 505 47.27 -8.95 41.94
C ALA A 505 46.82 -10.44 41.94
N LEU A 506 46.68 -11.08 40.75
CA LEU A 506 46.29 -12.49 40.65
C LEU A 506 47.42 -13.44 41.07
N THR A 507 47.15 -14.29 42.04
CA THR A 507 48.03 -15.39 42.44
C THR A 507 47.97 -16.56 41.45
N SER A 508 48.93 -17.49 41.54
CA SER A 508 48.89 -18.71 40.71
C SER A 508 47.64 -19.58 40.98
N LYS A 509 47.08 -19.53 42.19
CA LYS A 509 45.86 -20.21 42.58
C LYS A 509 44.64 -19.56 41.89
N ASP A 510 44.61 -18.24 41.89
CA ASP A 510 43.54 -17.47 41.22
C ASP A 510 43.51 -17.74 39.73
N ARG A 511 44.66 -17.81 39.08
CA ARG A 511 44.75 -18.13 37.64
C ARG A 511 44.24 -19.55 37.34
N LYS A 512 44.54 -20.55 38.18
CA LYS A 512 44.00 -21.90 38.07
C LYS A 512 42.47 -21.91 38.26
N ASN A 513 41.96 -21.16 39.22
CA ASN A 513 40.52 -21.03 39.46
C ASN A 513 39.80 -20.40 38.26
N LEU A 514 40.33 -19.32 37.69
CA LEU A 514 39.77 -18.71 36.47
C LEU A 514 39.77 -19.70 35.29
N TYR A 515 40.87 -20.44 35.14
CA TYR A 515 40.97 -21.46 34.08
C TYR A 515 39.93 -22.58 34.23
N SER A 516 39.61 -23.01 35.46
CA SER A 516 38.57 -24.04 35.70
C SER A 516 37.17 -23.59 35.29
N TYR A 517 36.92 -22.28 35.27
CA TYR A 517 35.67 -21.67 34.70
C TYR A 517 35.75 -21.42 33.18
N GLY A 518 36.83 -21.94 32.52
CA GLY A 518 36.99 -21.79 31.08
C GLY A 518 37.54 -20.43 30.65
N ILE A 519 37.99 -19.60 31.57
CA ILE A 519 38.57 -18.28 31.28
C ILE A 519 40.04 -18.45 30.90
N LYS A 520 40.45 -17.97 29.74
CA LYS A 520 41.84 -17.97 29.28
C LYS A 520 42.43 -16.57 29.40
N ILE A 521 43.60 -16.48 29.99
CA ILE A 521 44.37 -15.24 30.13
C ILE A 521 45.48 -15.29 29.11
N GLY A 522 45.47 -14.39 28.13
CA GLY A 522 46.49 -14.22 27.11
C GLY A 522 47.43 -13.06 27.42
N ARG A 523 48.15 -12.59 26.40
CA ARG A 523 49.04 -11.43 26.48
C ARG A 523 48.30 -10.11 26.34
N GLU A 524 47.37 -10.05 25.40
CA GLU A 524 46.61 -8.85 25.10
C GLU A 524 45.17 -8.91 25.65
N ASN A 525 44.58 -10.13 25.79
CA ASN A 525 43.19 -10.32 26.14
C ASN A 525 42.98 -11.43 27.16
N ILE A 526 41.87 -11.31 27.90
CA ILE A 526 41.23 -12.36 28.68
C ILE A 526 39.94 -12.72 27.95
N TRP A 527 39.68 -14.01 27.68
CA TRP A 527 38.49 -14.43 26.95
C TRP A 527 38.02 -15.83 27.33
N ILE A 528 36.82 -16.17 26.88
CA ILE A 528 36.23 -17.50 27.05
C ILE A 528 36.22 -18.22 25.70
N PRO A 529 37.13 -19.16 25.42
CA PRO A 529 37.24 -19.84 24.12
C PRO A 529 35.93 -20.55 23.69
N SER A 530 35.20 -21.12 24.63
CA SER A 530 33.94 -21.80 24.35
C SER A 530 32.85 -20.88 23.79
N LEU A 531 32.89 -19.57 23.98
CA LEU A 531 31.99 -18.60 23.36
C LEU A 531 32.32 -18.34 21.89
N LEU A 532 33.56 -18.59 21.44
CA LEU A 532 34.05 -18.28 20.11
C LEU A 532 33.70 -19.36 19.06
N VAL A 533 32.92 -20.38 19.44
CA VAL A 533 32.47 -21.43 18.51
C VAL A 533 31.49 -20.84 17.51
N ASN A 534 31.64 -21.17 16.23
CA ASN A 534 30.84 -20.61 15.11
C ASN A 534 29.31 -20.56 15.33
N ARG A 535 28.74 -21.57 15.98
CA ARG A 535 27.30 -21.61 16.28
C ARG A 535 26.89 -20.50 17.25
N ARG A 536 27.69 -20.24 18.29
CA ARG A 536 27.41 -19.21 19.32
C ARG A 536 27.66 -17.82 18.77
N THR A 537 28.74 -17.64 18.04
CA THR A 537 29.08 -16.34 17.43
C THR A 537 28.05 -15.91 16.36
N LYS A 538 27.47 -16.84 15.58
CA LYS A 538 26.38 -16.51 14.65
C LYS A 538 25.12 -15.99 15.36
N ILE A 539 24.72 -16.64 16.47
CA ILE A 539 23.59 -16.17 17.27
C ILE A 539 23.93 -14.82 17.92
N GLY A 540 25.15 -14.64 18.41
CA GLY A 540 25.64 -13.39 18.96
C GLY A 540 25.60 -12.25 17.93
N TRP A 541 26.05 -12.52 16.69
CA TRP A 541 25.99 -11.57 15.58
C TRP A 541 24.57 -11.10 15.29
N MET A 542 23.64 -12.03 15.22
CA MET A 542 22.21 -11.74 15.02
C MET A 542 21.66 -10.90 16.18
N LEU A 543 21.87 -11.31 17.42
CA LEU A 543 21.38 -10.59 18.60
C LEU A 543 21.97 -9.18 18.69
N GLY A 544 23.26 -9.01 18.35
CA GLY A 544 23.90 -7.71 18.34
C GLY A 544 23.30 -6.73 17.31
N HIS A 545 23.01 -7.20 16.11
CA HIS A 545 22.35 -6.37 15.09
C HIS A 545 20.92 -6.00 15.52
N ILE A 546 20.17 -6.94 16.09
CA ILE A 546 18.82 -6.68 16.62
C ILE A 546 18.88 -5.67 17.75
N TYR A 547 19.83 -5.82 18.70
CA TYR A 547 19.99 -4.90 19.83
C TYR A 547 20.30 -3.46 19.39
N LEU A 548 21.16 -3.30 18.38
CA LEU A 548 21.55 -2.01 17.81
C LEU A 548 20.54 -1.45 16.79
N ASN A 549 19.41 -2.14 16.54
CA ASN A 549 18.43 -1.80 15.50
C ASN A 549 19.04 -1.60 14.10
N LYS A 550 20.12 -2.37 13.79
CA LYS A 550 20.80 -2.31 12.50
C LYS A 550 20.35 -3.47 11.60
N LYS A 551 20.30 -3.23 10.30
CA LYS A 551 20.01 -4.29 9.32
C LYS A 551 21.03 -5.41 9.46
N LEU A 552 20.55 -6.66 9.57
CA LEU A 552 21.39 -7.83 9.71
C LEU A 552 22.31 -7.99 8.50
N GLN A 553 23.61 -7.94 8.75
CA GLN A 553 24.64 -8.13 7.72
C GLN A 553 25.08 -9.60 7.67
N ARG A 554 25.68 -9.98 6.54
CA ARG A 554 26.24 -11.33 6.38
C ARG A 554 27.28 -11.61 7.46
N PHE A 555 27.17 -12.79 8.10
CA PHE A 555 28.11 -13.22 9.14
C PHE A 555 29.54 -13.23 8.62
N PRO A 556 30.46 -12.50 9.26
CA PRO A 556 31.84 -12.41 8.81
C PRO A 556 32.63 -13.69 9.09
N LYS A 557 33.37 -14.17 8.08
CA LYS A 557 34.20 -15.36 8.20
C LYS A 557 35.71 -15.06 8.28
N ARG A 558 36.11 -13.80 7.97
CA ARG A 558 37.51 -13.41 7.91
C ARG A 558 38.11 -13.18 9.32
N LEU A 559 39.41 -13.40 9.45
CA LEU A 559 40.13 -13.17 10.70
C LEU A 559 40.31 -11.69 11.03
N ILE A 560 40.31 -10.86 10.01
CA ILE A 560 40.44 -9.40 10.09
C ILE A 560 39.41 -8.78 9.14
N ILE A 561 38.77 -7.72 9.62
CA ILE A 561 37.68 -7.04 8.93
C ILE A 561 37.85 -5.55 9.15
N GLU A 562 37.73 -4.76 8.10
CA GLU A 562 37.57 -3.31 8.21
C GLU A 562 36.20 -2.98 8.80
N THR A 563 36.16 -2.13 9.81
CA THR A 563 34.91 -1.84 10.53
C THR A 563 34.85 -0.37 10.95
N ASP A 564 33.60 0.13 11.07
CA ASP A 564 33.34 1.43 11.67
C ASP A 564 33.34 1.34 13.20
N LYS A 565 33.72 2.46 13.84
CA LYS A 565 33.83 2.55 15.30
C LYS A 565 32.52 2.25 16.06
N ASP A 566 31.40 2.47 15.42
CA ASP A 566 30.05 2.31 16.02
C ASP A 566 29.66 0.87 16.35
N LEU A 567 30.40 -0.12 15.87
CA LEU A 567 30.10 -1.55 16.08
C LEU A 567 31.05 -2.21 17.09
N LYS A 568 31.80 -1.45 17.88
CA LYS A 568 32.84 -1.96 18.75
C LYS A 568 32.34 -3.02 19.74
N GLU A 569 31.23 -2.80 20.38
CA GLU A 569 30.60 -3.74 21.33
C GLU A 569 30.14 -5.05 20.67
N LEU A 570 29.61 -4.94 19.46
CA LEU A 570 29.21 -6.10 18.67
C LEU A 570 30.39 -6.99 18.32
N TRP A 571 31.51 -6.39 17.93
CA TRP A 571 32.74 -7.12 17.60
C TRP A 571 33.34 -7.83 18.80
N ALA A 572 33.32 -7.21 20.00
CA ALA A 572 33.77 -7.86 21.23
C ALA A 572 32.96 -9.12 21.54
N PHE A 573 31.61 -9.04 21.40
CA PHE A 573 30.71 -10.19 21.59
C PHE A 573 30.96 -11.32 20.61
N MET A 574 31.48 -11.00 19.43
CA MET A 574 31.89 -11.95 18.39
C MET A 574 33.28 -12.52 18.58
N GLY A 575 33.99 -12.13 19.63
CA GLY A 575 35.37 -12.53 19.88
C GLY A 575 36.40 -11.80 19.00
N TYR A 576 36.02 -10.59 18.54
CA TYR A 576 36.97 -9.70 17.87
C TYR A 576 37.35 -8.53 18.78
N GLN A 577 38.57 -8.12 18.72
CA GLN A 577 39.04 -6.87 19.30
C GLN A 577 39.15 -5.82 18.20
N VAL A 578 38.59 -4.65 18.44
CA VAL A 578 38.69 -3.52 17.50
C VAL A 578 40.00 -2.74 17.79
N VAL A 579 40.83 -2.66 16.79
CA VAL A 579 42.11 -1.94 16.79
C VAL A 579 42.07 -0.92 15.66
N SER A 580 42.02 0.37 16.01
CA SER A 580 41.75 1.45 15.04
C SER A 580 40.43 1.21 14.28
N ASN A 581 40.48 0.95 12.98
CA ASN A 581 39.38 0.62 12.10
C ASN A 581 39.32 -0.87 11.69
N LEU A 582 40.06 -1.74 12.41
CA LEU A 582 40.13 -3.16 12.12
C LEU A 582 39.56 -3.98 13.28
N ALA A 583 38.59 -4.85 13.00
CA ALA A 583 38.12 -5.88 13.90
C ALA A 583 38.94 -7.16 13.66
N ILE A 584 39.66 -7.62 14.67
CA ILE A 584 40.60 -8.75 14.58
C ILE A 584 40.20 -9.82 15.58
N LYS A 585 40.13 -11.08 15.17
CA LYS A 585 39.82 -12.19 16.09
C LYS A 585 40.80 -12.27 17.23
N VAL A 586 40.34 -12.40 18.47
CA VAL A 586 41.12 -12.42 19.69
C VAL A 586 42.21 -13.50 19.65
N GLU A 587 41.87 -14.74 19.24
CA GLU A 587 42.82 -15.80 19.11
C GLU A 587 43.96 -15.49 18.12
N PHE A 588 43.62 -14.71 17.11
CA PHE A 588 44.59 -14.28 16.12
C PHE A 588 45.51 -13.16 16.63
N ILE A 589 44.95 -12.20 17.38
CA ILE A 589 45.72 -11.18 18.09
C ILE A 589 46.73 -11.81 19.02
N GLU A 590 46.34 -12.81 19.81
CA GLU A 590 47.22 -13.52 20.72
C GLU A 590 48.38 -14.23 20.00
N LYS A 591 48.07 -14.89 18.86
CA LYS A 591 49.12 -15.54 18.04
C LYS A 591 50.12 -14.52 17.49
N ILE A 592 49.63 -13.35 17.02
CA ILE A 592 50.51 -12.28 16.52
C ILE A 592 51.31 -11.70 17.66
N SER A 593 50.70 -11.35 18.79
CA SER A 593 51.40 -10.80 19.96
C SER A 593 52.49 -11.73 20.47
N PHE A 594 52.26 -13.03 20.49
CA PHE A 594 53.25 -14.03 20.86
C PHE A 594 54.44 -14.04 19.89
N LYS A 595 54.16 -14.06 18.56
CA LYS A 595 55.20 -14.02 17.52
C LYS A 595 56.03 -12.74 17.57
N LEU A 596 55.38 -11.57 17.66
CA LEU A 596 56.07 -10.28 17.74
C LEU A 596 56.97 -10.21 18.95
N GLY A 597 56.50 -10.67 20.11
CA GLY A 597 57.33 -10.75 21.31
C GLY A 597 58.51 -11.73 21.21
N TYR A 598 58.39 -12.83 20.47
CA TYR A 598 59.45 -13.75 20.18
C TYR A 598 60.48 -13.10 19.24
N PHE A 599 60.06 -12.50 18.13
CA PHE A 599 60.93 -11.86 17.14
C PHE A 599 61.67 -10.67 17.71
N SER A 600 61.00 -9.86 18.53
CA SER A 600 61.66 -8.73 19.21
C SER A 600 62.75 -9.19 20.14
N ARG A 601 62.55 -10.25 20.96
CA ARG A 601 63.58 -10.79 21.91
C ARG A 601 64.73 -11.43 21.18
N LYS A 602 64.51 -12.11 20.05
CA LYS A 602 65.56 -12.74 19.23
C LYS A 602 66.19 -11.78 18.25
N LYS A 603 65.82 -10.49 18.21
CA LYS A 603 66.36 -9.44 17.32
C LYS A 603 66.33 -9.85 15.84
N ILE A 604 65.31 -10.58 15.41
CA ILE A 604 65.20 -11.10 14.04
C ILE A 604 64.98 -9.92 13.07
N GLN A 605 65.70 -9.98 11.93
CA GLN A 605 65.58 -9.00 10.85
C GLN A 605 64.70 -9.55 9.74
N PHE A 606 63.87 -8.69 9.13
CA PHE A 606 62.91 -9.06 8.08
C PHE A 606 63.16 -8.22 6.81
N LYS A 607 62.94 -8.83 5.64
CA LYS A 607 63.07 -8.12 4.35
C LYS A 607 61.85 -7.22 4.10
N ASN A 608 60.66 -7.70 4.46
CA ASN A 608 59.42 -6.99 4.25
C ASN A 608 58.53 -7.03 5.49
N VAL A 609 57.58 -6.07 5.62
CA VAL A 609 56.60 -6.04 6.70
C VAL A 609 55.70 -7.30 6.69
N SER A 610 55.42 -7.85 5.53
CA SER A 610 54.64 -9.09 5.35
C SER A 610 55.34 -10.33 5.92
N ASP A 611 56.67 -10.34 5.99
CA ASP A 611 57.44 -11.47 6.55
C ASP A 611 57.28 -11.57 8.08
N VAL A 612 57.04 -10.43 8.75
CA VAL A 612 56.74 -10.40 10.19
C VAL A 612 55.46 -11.17 10.51
N ILE A 613 54.51 -11.18 9.58
CA ILE A 613 53.23 -11.83 9.72
C ILE A 613 53.07 -12.96 8.66
N LYS A 614 54.18 -13.71 8.44
CA LYS A 614 54.21 -14.79 7.44
C LYS A 614 53.12 -15.83 7.67
N GLY A 615 52.38 -16.14 6.62
CA GLY A 615 51.23 -17.05 6.66
C GLY A 615 49.85 -16.36 6.81
N ILE A 616 49.80 -15.01 6.72
CA ILE A 616 48.56 -14.24 6.80
C ILE A 616 48.53 -13.29 5.60
N ASP A 617 47.54 -13.45 4.77
CA ASP A 617 47.33 -12.60 3.59
C ASP A 617 46.80 -11.22 4.02
N LEU A 618 47.74 -10.31 4.35
CA LEU A 618 47.47 -8.97 4.83
C LEU A 618 48.14 -7.92 3.96
N LYS A 619 47.39 -6.87 3.65
CA LYS A 619 47.96 -5.68 3.02
C LYS A 619 49.00 -5.04 3.95
N PRO A 620 50.15 -4.58 3.45
CA PRO A 620 51.25 -4.00 4.28
C PRO A 620 50.79 -2.87 5.20
N LYS A 621 49.82 -2.04 4.75
CA LYS A 621 49.23 -0.96 5.57
C LYS A 621 48.49 -1.49 6.81
N MET A 622 47.71 -2.59 6.68
CA MET A 622 47.03 -3.22 7.81
C MET A 622 47.99 -3.87 8.78
N ALA A 623 49.04 -4.51 8.27
CA ALA A 623 50.10 -5.10 9.09
C ALA A 623 50.77 -4.04 9.98
N ASN A 624 51.10 -2.89 9.44
CA ASN A 624 51.67 -1.77 10.20
C ASN A 624 50.75 -1.30 11.32
N VAL A 625 49.46 -1.12 11.05
CA VAL A 625 48.45 -0.70 12.04
C VAL A 625 48.41 -1.71 13.20
N ILE A 626 48.39 -3.02 12.91
CA ILE A 626 48.36 -4.08 13.92
C ILE A 626 49.65 -4.08 14.77
N ILE A 627 50.81 -4.02 14.14
CA ILE A 627 52.10 -4.01 14.82
C ILE A 627 52.22 -2.77 15.73
N HIS A 628 51.83 -1.60 15.23
CA HIS A 628 51.84 -0.37 16.01
C HIS A 628 50.90 -0.41 17.20
N SER A 629 49.69 -0.97 17.03
CA SER A 629 48.70 -1.08 18.12
C SER A 629 49.13 -2.03 19.23
N MET A 630 49.93 -3.04 18.90
CA MET A 630 50.52 -3.98 19.86
C MET A 630 51.78 -3.42 20.57
N GLY A 631 52.13 -2.16 20.33
CA GLY A 631 53.23 -1.49 20.99
C GLY A 631 54.61 -1.74 20.36
N TYR A 632 54.66 -2.09 19.08
CA TYR A 632 55.90 -2.27 18.34
C TYR A 632 56.04 -1.24 17.23
N LYS A 633 57.29 -0.90 16.87
CA LYS A 633 57.64 -0.04 15.74
C LYS A 633 58.60 -0.79 14.81
N LEU A 634 58.40 -0.60 13.52
CA LEU A 634 59.27 -1.10 12.48
C LEU A 634 60.29 0.01 12.14
N ILE A 635 61.57 -0.30 12.23
CA ILE A 635 62.66 0.62 11.89
C ILE A 635 63.42 0.02 10.70
N SER A 636 63.53 0.78 9.59
CA SER A 636 64.39 0.45 8.46
C SER A 636 65.73 1.11 8.65
N ASN A 637 66.82 0.35 8.51
CA ASN A 637 68.16 0.92 8.48
C ASN A 637 68.44 1.52 7.11
N GLY A 638 68.33 2.85 7.01
CA GLY A 638 68.38 3.63 5.77
C GLY A 638 69.84 3.92 5.29
N ASN A 639 70.69 2.93 5.12
CA ASN A 639 71.94 3.11 4.38
C ASN A 639 71.83 2.44 3.01
N LYS A 640 71.92 3.24 1.95
CA LYS A 640 71.55 2.94 0.54
C LYS A 640 72.40 1.88 -0.19
N LYS A 641 73.19 1.03 0.50
CA LYS A 641 74.09 0.05 -0.15
C LYS A 641 74.10 -1.40 0.38
N ILE A 642 73.30 -1.73 1.42
CA ILE A 642 73.19 -3.10 1.90
C ILE A 642 71.67 -3.35 2.17
N SER A 643 71.14 -4.41 1.61
CA SER A 643 69.73 -4.83 1.67
C SER A 643 68.91 -4.31 2.87
N ASP A 644 67.90 -3.48 2.64
CA ASP A 644 67.06 -2.87 3.67
C ASP A 644 66.39 -3.94 4.55
N TYR A 645 66.89 -4.10 5.77
CA TYR A 645 66.32 -4.96 6.79
C TYR A 645 65.42 -4.15 7.72
N ILE A 646 64.23 -4.68 8.00
CA ILE A 646 63.28 -4.11 8.94
C ILE A 646 63.48 -4.76 10.30
N LYS A 647 63.75 -3.97 11.34
CA LYS A 647 63.84 -4.41 12.74
C LYS A 647 62.52 -4.10 13.47
N LEU A 648 62.07 -5.05 14.29
CA LEU A 648 60.92 -4.90 15.17
C LEU A 648 61.42 -4.43 16.55
N VAL A 649 60.97 -3.25 16.98
CA VAL A 649 61.39 -2.65 18.25
C VAL A 649 60.16 -2.34 19.09
N PRO A 650 60.12 -2.64 20.41
CA PRO A 650 59.04 -2.23 21.28
C PRO A 650 58.92 -0.72 21.36
N LYS A 651 57.72 -0.19 21.31
CA LYS A 651 57.46 1.26 21.44
C LYS A 651 57.72 1.80 22.84
N TYR A 652 57.44 0.97 23.84
CA TYR A 652 57.62 1.29 25.24
C TYR A 652 58.14 0.08 25.99
N TYR A 653 59.26 0.24 26.65
CA TYR A 653 59.71 -0.63 27.72
C TYR A 653 59.62 0.20 28.98
N SER A 654 58.64 0.06 29.81
CA SER A 654 58.59 0.68 31.14
C SER A 654 58.91 -0.36 32.19
N THR A 655 59.96 -0.19 32.93
CA THR A 655 60.07 -0.81 34.26
C THR A 655 59.00 -0.17 35.17
N PRO A 656 58.53 -0.85 36.21
CA PRO A 656 57.59 -0.27 37.15
C PRO A 656 58.02 1.06 37.75
N GLU A 657 59.35 1.30 37.83
CA GLU A 657 59.93 2.51 38.37
C GLU A 657 59.96 3.73 37.45
N MET A 658 59.70 3.53 36.12
CA MET A 658 59.68 4.61 35.11
C MET A 658 58.31 5.18 34.82
N ARG A 659 57.29 4.80 35.57
CA ARG A 659 55.95 5.33 35.43
C ARG A 659 55.70 6.46 36.40
N LEU A 660 56.40 7.54 36.21
CA LEU A 660 56.04 8.81 36.83
C LEU A 660 54.99 9.47 35.94
N GLU A 661 53.88 9.86 36.52
CA GLU A 661 52.95 10.80 35.90
C GLU A 661 53.67 12.14 35.84
N CYS A 662 54.11 12.52 34.65
CA CYS A 662 54.80 13.79 34.46
C CYS A 662 53.76 14.86 34.17
N GLU A 663 53.72 15.90 34.96
CA GLU A 663 52.84 17.06 34.75
C GLU A 663 53.40 18.03 33.69
N ASN A 664 54.70 17.98 33.33
CA ASN A 664 55.33 18.85 32.36
C ASN A 664 56.02 18.10 31.19
N ASP A 665 55.95 18.67 29.97
CA ASP A 665 56.55 18.08 28.77
C ASP A 665 58.11 17.99 28.83
N GLU A 666 58.80 18.88 29.56
CA GLU A 666 60.23 18.82 29.78
C GLU A 666 60.66 17.62 30.64
N GLU A 667 59.87 17.26 31.66
CA GLU A 667 60.12 16.07 32.48
C GLU A 667 59.85 14.76 31.68
N LYS A 668 58.90 14.75 30.83
CA LYS A 668 58.65 13.64 29.89
C LYS A 668 59.90 13.47 28.98
N PHE A 669 60.42 14.56 28.45
CA PHE A 669 61.59 14.52 27.57
C PHE A 669 62.86 14.02 28.28
N ARG A 670 63.06 14.42 29.52
CA ARG A 670 64.18 13.91 30.35
C ARG A 670 64.05 12.44 30.69
N ILE A 671 62.84 11.97 31.01
CA ILE A 671 62.58 10.57 31.33
C ILE A 671 62.78 9.71 30.08
N VAL A 672 62.25 10.17 28.91
CA VAL A 672 62.39 9.49 27.63
C VAL A 672 63.89 9.39 27.24
N ASN A 673 64.70 10.43 27.43
CA ASN A 673 66.12 10.39 27.12
C ASN A 673 66.91 9.46 28.08
N LYS A 674 66.61 9.47 29.38
CA LYS A 674 67.20 8.54 30.35
C LYS A 674 66.82 7.09 30.07
N ALA A 675 65.58 6.85 29.68
CA ALA A 675 65.09 5.54 29.26
C ALA A 675 65.73 5.10 27.94
N ASN A 676 65.91 5.99 26.97
CA ASN A 676 66.60 5.72 25.71
C ASN A 676 68.05 5.33 25.92
N GLU A 677 68.77 6.01 26.80
CA GLU A 677 70.18 5.65 27.17
C GLU A 677 70.29 4.28 27.85
N TYR A 678 69.38 3.98 28.79
CA TYR A 678 69.35 2.69 29.47
C TYR A 678 69.04 1.55 28.52
N PHE A 679 68.08 1.73 27.64
CA PHE A 679 67.64 0.70 26.70
C PHE A 679 68.56 0.59 25.48
N SER A 680 69.19 1.67 25.03
CA SER A 680 70.15 1.60 23.96
C SER A 680 71.43 0.82 24.40
N LYS A 681 71.85 1.00 25.64
CA LYS A 681 72.97 0.27 26.23
C LYS A 681 72.65 -1.21 26.52
N LYS A 682 71.45 -1.51 27.03
CA LYS A 682 71.16 -2.87 27.50
C LYS A 682 70.48 -3.74 26.44
N TYR A 683 69.71 -3.16 25.49
CA TYR A 683 68.87 -3.90 24.54
C TYR A 683 68.99 -3.43 23.08
N ASN A 684 69.83 -2.44 22.81
CA ASN A 684 69.98 -1.82 21.49
C ASN A 684 68.61 -1.32 20.92
N CYS A 685 67.81 -0.69 21.76
CA CYS A 685 66.50 -0.19 21.49
C CYS A 685 66.44 1.33 21.72
N ILE A 686 65.63 2.04 20.90
CA ILE A 686 65.39 3.47 21.09
C ILE A 686 63.89 3.61 21.44
N MET A 687 63.60 4.31 22.56
CA MET A 687 62.23 4.75 22.86
C MET A 687 61.86 5.96 21.98
N VAL A 688 60.74 5.96 21.41
CA VAL A 688 60.19 7.07 20.61
C VAL A 688 58.93 7.61 21.26
#